data_e4bb9e0bdf4bfb464f1da00a27b8466c
#
_entry.id   e4bb9e0bdf4bfb464f1da00a27b8466c
#
_cell.length_a   1.000
_cell.length_b   1.000
_cell.length_c   1.000
_cell.angle_alpha   90.00
_cell.angle_beta   90.00
_cell.angle_gamma   90.00
#
_symmetry.space_group_name_H-M   'P 1'
#
loop_
_entity.id
_entity.type
_entity.pdbx_description
1 polymer ?
#
loop_
_entity_poly.entity_id
_entity_poly.type
_entity_poly.pdbx_seq_one_letter_code
_entity_poly.pdbx_strand_id
1 'polypeptide(L)'
;MDATTPQEGLDPFVAARQAFWDTQEAPRTPATFGTLASFLNAEYRPWHDDDPADGLSDPCDRETALLRRTLRLRGSTDPEALLAATLNADQRLRSTVAEAWPLSLRRHGTDPVRRTLIREIRECTDSETLAHLIDLATAGGLHVMDADQWASRARERPLTGRPARLALWRHVAGHPAGRRLLPKPDSATEAYERLLLTAARGERLFESPALPVGAGLLVVQSMLLGEMDSPGEGSSGGLGVLLAGLGDALARTERIDAVITLVTKDARELLTEPTLLRGRGPGHWTLSLPTDPHTVTTPGGGPAGDASALTWWTRKLLEGLERRPDLVHVRFADDGSLAVAEAARRLGTRLVFTATPDPHRRVSERHAGRTATGGTPTEALREDLHRVFAADRLVDRADAVIGIPGRGGTAELVRYLPQLAAARGGRGPIAPPEGITAYRPAVDETRRYEHLLERLFETGLPSALDADERSQPILLTVGRLHPLKQQHVLVQAWIESGLHLRSTLVVVGGSPRGDRADPGEREVRKAIADLIVANPGASSRLAMVAAMANTEVRCLERALARSGSTGRAYYVCPSAKEEFGIAVLEAMDAGLPVAATSRGGIPHYLEDMVNGLLLDTSSSKTLAEGLEGLLSLKPAVLDSMARRARATVRANYSIDAAASAFASVYTELPGPKATAPTA
;
A
#
# COMPACT_ATOMS: atom_id res chain seq x y z
N MET A 1 18.85 18.43 -44.62
CA MET A 1 19.72 17.49 -43.88
C MET A 1 18.96 17.12 -42.64
N ASP A 2 18.24 15.99 -42.76
CA ASP A 2 17.38 15.47 -41.72
C ASP A 2 18.22 14.91 -40.57
N ALA A 3 18.09 15.56 -39.40
CA ALA A 3 18.53 14.98 -38.15
C ALA A 3 17.44 14.00 -37.69
N THR A 4 17.61 12.74 -38.04
CA THR A 4 16.84 11.63 -37.48
C THR A 4 17.10 11.56 -35.98
N THR A 5 16.13 12.06 -35.21
CA THR A 5 16.01 11.77 -33.78
C THR A 5 16.02 10.26 -33.61
N PRO A 6 16.81 9.67 -32.68
CA PRO A 6 16.72 8.25 -32.39
C PRO A 6 15.30 7.99 -31.89
N GLN A 7 14.57 7.09 -32.55
CA GLN A 7 13.38 6.49 -31.97
C GLN A 7 13.82 5.87 -30.65
N GLU A 8 13.47 6.50 -29.55
CA GLU A 8 13.50 5.86 -28.22
C GLU A 8 12.72 4.55 -28.36
N GLY A 9 13.45 3.43 -28.30
CA GLY A 9 12.86 2.11 -28.45
C GLY A 9 11.75 1.96 -27.43
N LEU A 10 10.55 1.66 -27.91
CA LEU A 10 9.37 1.47 -27.06
C LEU A 10 9.74 0.43 -25.99
N ASP A 11 9.53 0.76 -24.72
CA ASP A 11 9.72 -0.15 -23.58
C ASP A 11 8.98 -1.48 -23.86
N PRO A 12 9.65 -2.64 -23.91
CA PRO A 12 9.05 -3.90 -24.32
C PRO A 12 7.91 -4.35 -23.43
N PHE A 13 7.95 -4.01 -22.15
CA PHE A 13 6.87 -4.30 -21.21
C PHE A 13 5.62 -3.49 -21.54
N VAL A 14 5.77 -2.20 -21.78
CA VAL A 14 4.67 -1.31 -22.19
C VAL A 14 4.12 -1.75 -23.55
N ALA A 15 5.00 -2.04 -24.51
CA ALA A 15 4.60 -2.45 -25.85
C ALA A 15 3.80 -3.76 -25.85
N ALA A 16 4.25 -4.78 -25.09
CA ALA A 16 3.55 -6.06 -24.98
C ALA A 16 2.14 -5.87 -24.39
N ARG A 17 2.02 -5.03 -23.35
CA ARG A 17 0.72 -4.74 -22.72
C ARG A 17 -0.22 -3.98 -23.63
N GLN A 18 0.25 -2.92 -24.28
CA GLN A 18 -0.57 -2.13 -25.21
C GLN A 18 -1.07 -3.00 -26.36
N ALA A 19 -0.18 -3.74 -27.02
CA ALA A 19 -0.56 -4.63 -28.10
C ALA A 19 -1.59 -5.69 -27.67
N PHE A 20 -1.43 -6.27 -26.47
CA PHE A 20 -2.36 -7.27 -25.92
C PHE A 20 -3.77 -6.69 -25.74
N TRP A 21 -3.93 -5.48 -25.18
CA TRP A 21 -5.25 -4.90 -24.95
C TRP A 21 -5.87 -4.22 -26.17
N ASP A 22 -5.04 -3.71 -27.10
CA ASP A 22 -5.53 -3.07 -28.33
C ASP A 22 -5.94 -4.09 -29.39
N THR A 23 -5.11 -5.10 -29.62
CA THR A 23 -5.29 -6.07 -30.72
C THR A 23 -5.47 -7.51 -30.25
N GLN A 24 -5.20 -7.79 -28.98
CA GLN A 24 -5.04 -9.12 -28.40
C GLN A 24 -3.94 -9.97 -29.11
N GLU A 25 -3.07 -9.31 -29.85
CA GLU A 25 -1.95 -9.90 -30.59
C GLU A 25 -0.64 -9.22 -30.17
N ALA A 26 -0.14 -9.54 -28.97
CA ALA A 26 1.14 -8.98 -28.53
C ALA A 26 2.30 -9.57 -29.35
N PRO A 27 3.22 -8.74 -29.88
CA PRO A 27 4.39 -9.19 -30.60
C PRO A 27 5.30 -10.02 -29.69
N ARG A 28 6.08 -10.93 -30.30
CA ARG A 28 7.06 -11.71 -29.54
C ARG A 28 8.17 -10.79 -29.02
N THR A 29 8.39 -10.81 -27.69
CA THR A 29 9.47 -10.05 -27.08
C THR A 29 10.82 -10.71 -27.38
N PRO A 30 11.83 -9.98 -27.91
CA PRO A 30 13.13 -10.53 -28.22
C PRO A 30 13.84 -11.14 -27.00
N ALA A 31 14.54 -12.24 -27.18
CA ALA A 31 15.29 -12.94 -26.13
C ALA A 31 16.39 -12.06 -25.48
N THR A 32 16.81 -10.97 -26.14
CA THR A 32 17.76 -9.99 -25.59
C THR A 32 17.32 -9.35 -24.27
N PHE A 33 16.00 -9.41 -23.95
CA PHE A 33 15.46 -8.98 -22.65
C PHE A 33 15.51 -10.08 -21.56
N GLY A 34 16.17 -11.20 -21.85
CA GLY A 34 16.41 -12.27 -20.88
C GLY A 34 15.12 -12.85 -20.28
N THR A 35 15.11 -13.07 -18.97
CA THR A 35 14.00 -13.69 -18.27
C THR A 35 12.68 -12.88 -18.39
N LEU A 36 12.74 -11.55 -18.49
CA LEU A 36 11.56 -10.74 -18.73
C LEU A 36 10.87 -11.11 -20.05
N ALA A 37 11.63 -11.34 -21.12
CA ALA A 37 11.06 -11.74 -22.42
C ALA A 37 10.23 -13.03 -22.29
N SER A 38 10.73 -14.02 -21.54
CA SER A 38 10.01 -15.27 -21.31
C SER A 38 8.67 -15.07 -20.61
N PHE A 39 8.65 -14.23 -19.56
CA PHE A 39 7.39 -13.90 -18.88
C PHE A 39 6.43 -13.13 -19.78
N LEU A 40 6.90 -12.11 -20.52
CA LEU A 40 6.04 -11.32 -21.40
C LEU A 40 5.43 -12.18 -22.53
N ASN A 41 6.23 -13.06 -23.13
CA ASN A 41 5.75 -14.00 -24.13
C ASN A 41 4.72 -14.99 -23.56
N ALA A 42 4.92 -15.47 -22.33
CA ALA A 42 3.98 -16.37 -21.68
C ALA A 42 2.69 -15.68 -21.23
N GLU A 43 2.76 -14.43 -20.71
CA GLU A 43 1.62 -13.74 -20.07
C GLU A 43 0.78 -12.90 -21.04
N TYR A 44 1.36 -12.37 -22.14
CA TYR A 44 0.71 -11.37 -23.01
C TYR A 44 0.51 -11.82 -24.46
N ARG A 45 0.81 -13.07 -24.82
CA ARG A 45 0.50 -13.58 -26.17
C ARG A 45 -0.79 -14.39 -26.19
N PRO A 46 -1.61 -14.29 -27.23
CA PRO A 46 -2.74 -15.19 -27.42
C PRO A 46 -2.25 -16.62 -27.67
N TRP A 47 -3.13 -17.59 -27.47
CA TRP A 47 -2.84 -19.01 -27.69
C TRP A 47 -2.59 -19.29 -29.18
N HIS A 48 -1.46 -19.92 -29.48
CA HIS A 48 -1.27 -20.74 -30.66
C HIS A 48 -0.87 -22.13 -30.17
N ASP A 49 -1.53 -23.18 -30.66
CA ASP A 49 -1.41 -24.57 -30.14
C ASP A 49 0.01 -25.15 -30.26
N ASP A 50 0.90 -24.55 -31.05
CA ASP A 50 2.25 -25.03 -31.33
C ASP A 50 3.37 -24.26 -30.59
N ASP A 51 3.06 -23.32 -29.73
CA ASP A 51 4.10 -22.55 -29.03
C ASP A 51 4.42 -23.23 -27.67
N PRO A 52 5.61 -23.83 -27.49
CA PRO A 52 6.05 -24.23 -26.16
C PRO A 52 6.07 -23.00 -25.27
N ALA A 53 5.63 -23.11 -24.03
CA ALA A 53 5.62 -22.02 -23.05
C ALA A 53 7.03 -21.43 -22.92
N ASP A 54 7.26 -20.39 -23.71
CA ASP A 54 8.52 -19.92 -24.22
C ASP A 54 9.54 -19.56 -23.14
N GLY A 55 10.47 -20.46 -22.89
CA GLY A 55 11.68 -20.15 -22.15
C GLY A 55 11.55 -20.03 -20.63
N LEU A 56 10.36 -20.27 -20.04
CA LEU A 56 10.22 -20.42 -18.59
C LEU A 56 10.58 -21.86 -18.19
N SER A 57 11.75 -22.00 -17.59
CA SER A 57 12.26 -23.30 -17.13
C SER A 57 11.59 -23.80 -15.85
N ASP A 58 11.14 -22.88 -14.99
CA ASP A 58 10.47 -23.19 -13.74
C ASP A 58 8.99 -23.54 -14.01
N PRO A 59 8.51 -24.72 -13.62
CA PRO A 59 7.11 -25.12 -13.83
C PRO A 59 6.11 -24.19 -13.15
N CYS A 60 6.42 -23.67 -11.94
CA CYS A 60 5.55 -22.74 -11.22
C CYS A 60 5.40 -21.40 -11.96
N ASP A 61 6.50 -20.86 -12.48
CA ASP A 61 6.47 -19.61 -13.26
C ASP A 61 5.63 -19.80 -14.52
N ARG A 62 5.80 -20.94 -15.21
CA ARG A 62 5.03 -21.27 -16.41
C ARG A 62 3.54 -21.36 -16.12
N GLU A 63 3.16 -22.11 -15.12
CA GLU A 63 1.76 -22.28 -14.73
C GLU A 63 1.12 -20.98 -14.27
N THR A 64 1.84 -20.19 -13.45
CA THR A 64 1.42 -18.85 -13.02
C THR A 64 1.17 -17.93 -14.20
N ALA A 65 2.11 -17.89 -15.18
CA ALA A 65 1.99 -17.04 -16.36
C ALA A 65 0.80 -17.45 -17.25
N LEU A 66 0.59 -18.74 -17.44
CA LEU A 66 -0.54 -19.29 -18.20
C LEU A 66 -1.89 -18.97 -17.55
N LEU A 67 -2.01 -19.13 -16.24
CA LEU A 67 -3.22 -18.78 -15.51
C LEU A 67 -3.52 -17.28 -15.57
N ARG A 68 -2.51 -16.44 -15.39
CA ARG A 68 -2.66 -14.99 -15.49
C ARG A 68 -3.10 -14.55 -16.90
N ARG A 69 -2.53 -15.15 -17.94
CA ARG A 69 -2.97 -14.94 -19.32
C ARG A 69 -4.44 -15.33 -19.51
N THR A 70 -4.83 -16.50 -19.05
CA THR A 70 -6.21 -16.98 -19.14
C THR A 70 -7.18 -16.01 -18.46
N LEU A 71 -6.83 -15.50 -17.28
CA LEU A 71 -7.62 -14.51 -16.56
C LEU A 71 -7.75 -13.18 -17.31
N ARG A 72 -6.66 -12.67 -17.92
CA ARG A 72 -6.67 -11.45 -18.74
C ARG A 72 -7.54 -11.61 -19.99
N LEU A 73 -7.54 -12.78 -20.59
CA LEU A 73 -8.42 -13.12 -21.73
C LEU A 73 -9.86 -13.41 -21.30
N ARG A 74 -10.21 -13.23 -20.01
CA ARG A 74 -11.50 -13.58 -19.43
C ARG A 74 -11.91 -15.04 -19.68
N GLY A 75 -10.91 -15.89 -19.89
CA GLY A 75 -11.06 -17.33 -19.98
C GLY A 75 -11.29 -17.98 -18.61
N SER A 76 -11.54 -19.27 -18.64
CA SER A 76 -11.63 -20.09 -17.42
C SER A 76 -10.75 -21.31 -17.57
N THR A 77 -10.11 -21.70 -16.48
CA THR A 77 -9.33 -22.92 -16.40
C THR A 77 -10.17 -24.03 -15.82
N ASP A 78 -9.94 -25.25 -16.23
CA ASP A 78 -10.57 -26.42 -15.64
C ASP A 78 -10.33 -26.46 -14.11
N PRO A 79 -11.38 -26.70 -13.30
CA PRO A 79 -11.24 -26.73 -11.85
C PRO A 79 -10.26 -27.79 -11.32
N GLU A 80 -10.14 -28.95 -11.98
CA GLU A 80 -9.20 -30.01 -11.56
C GLU A 80 -7.75 -29.56 -11.80
N ALA A 81 -7.48 -28.86 -12.91
CA ALA A 81 -6.18 -28.26 -13.16
C ALA A 81 -5.83 -27.18 -12.10
N LEU A 82 -6.80 -26.36 -11.67
CA LEU A 82 -6.59 -25.39 -10.60
C LEU A 82 -6.31 -26.07 -9.25
N LEU A 83 -6.97 -27.19 -8.95
CA LEU A 83 -6.69 -27.96 -7.76
C LEU A 83 -5.27 -28.55 -7.80
N ALA A 84 -4.86 -29.09 -8.94
CA ALA A 84 -3.50 -29.60 -9.12
C ALA A 84 -2.45 -28.50 -8.90
N ALA A 85 -2.68 -27.31 -9.45
CA ALA A 85 -1.83 -26.14 -9.25
C ALA A 85 -1.73 -25.73 -7.76
N THR A 86 -2.82 -25.87 -7.01
CA THR A 86 -2.87 -25.55 -5.57
C THR A 86 -1.98 -26.44 -4.71
N LEU A 87 -1.71 -27.65 -5.16
CA LEU A 87 -0.79 -28.57 -4.46
C LEU A 87 0.66 -28.07 -4.48
N ASN A 88 0.97 -27.10 -5.33
CA ASN A 88 2.26 -26.46 -5.36
C ASN A 88 2.42 -25.48 -4.18
N ALA A 89 3.63 -25.36 -3.65
CA ALA A 89 3.93 -24.52 -2.50
C ALA A 89 4.11 -23.03 -2.81
N ASP A 90 4.20 -22.64 -4.10
CA ASP A 90 4.41 -21.24 -4.49
C ASP A 90 3.19 -20.36 -4.17
N GLN A 91 3.39 -19.36 -3.31
CA GLN A 91 2.33 -18.48 -2.83
C GLN A 91 1.71 -17.63 -3.97
N ARG A 92 2.48 -17.22 -4.97
CA ARG A 92 1.98 -16.42 -6.10
C ARG A 92 1.11 -17.25 -7.03
N LEU A 93 1.47 -18.52 -7.23
CA LEU A 93 0.63 -19.46 -7.95
C LEU A 93 -0.69 -19.67 -7.20
N ARG A 94 -0.64 -19.91 -5.89
CA ARG A 94 -1.83 -20.06 -5.03
C ARG A 94 -2.73 -18.82 -5.05
N SER A 95 -2.15 -17.61 -4.99
CA SER A 95 -2.90 -16.34 -5.14
C SER A 95 -3.56 -16.23 -6.52
N THR A 96 -2.85 -16.63 -7.59
CA THR A 96 -3.40 -16.65 -8.95
C THR A 96 -4.53 -17.67 -9.10
N VAL A 97 -4.40 -18.86 -8.49
CA VAL A 97 -5.47 -19.86 -8.43
C VAL A 97 -6.70 -19.33 -7.69
N ALA A 98 -6.52 -18.67 -6.56
CA ALA A 98 -7.62 -18.07 -5.79
C ALA A 98 -8.41 -17.04 -6.63
N GLU A 99 -7.71 -16.29 -7.51
CA GLU A 99 -8.33 -15.36 -8.46
C GLU A 99 -9.11 -16.08 -9.58
N ALA A 100 -8.60 -17.20 -10.08
CA ALA A 100 -9.23 -17.98 -11.14
C ALA A 100 -10.41 -18.83 -10.64
N TRP A 101 -10.37 -19.25 -9.38
CA TRP A 101 -11.29 -20.22 -8.79
C TRP A 101 -12.77 -19.86 -8.93
N PRO A 102 -13.25 -18.67 -8.57
CA PRO A 102 -14.67 -18.32 -8.69
C PRO A 102 -15.17 -18.30 -10.14
N LEU A 103 -14.30 -17.95 -11.09
CA LEU A 103 -14.64 -17.93 -12.52
C LEU A 103 -14.79 -19.35 -13.05
N SER A 104 -13.86 -20.23 -12.69
CA SER A 104 -13.86 -21.63 -13.07
C SER A 104 -15.11 -22.35 -12.57
N LEU A 105 -15.45 -22.18 -11.29
CA LEU A 105 -16.64 -22.80 -10.70
C LEU A 105 -17.94 -22.36 -11.38
N ARG A 106 -18.07 -21.07 -11.73
CA ARG A 106 -19.25 -20.58 -12.44
C ARG A 106 -19.40 -21.17 -13.83
N ARG A 107 -18.30 -21.46 -14.51
CA ARG A 107 -18.32 -21.96 -15.88
C ARG A 107 -18.46 -23.49 -15.98
N HIS A 108 -17.82 -24.21 -15.08
CA HIS A 108 -17.73 -25.67 -15.14
C HIS A 108 -18.68 -26.38 -14.16
N GLY A 109 -19.29 -25.66 -13.22
CA GLY A 109 -20.16 -26.20 -12.19
C GLY A 109 -19.39 -26.67 -10.94
N THR A 110 -20.11 -26.95 -9.88
CA THR A 110 -19.55 -27.21 -8.54
C THR A 110 -19.45 -28.69 -8.18
N ASP A 111 -20.31 -29.55 -8.71
CA ASP A 111 -20.40 -30.95 -8.26
C ASP A 111 -19.20 -31.83 -8.57
N PRO A 112 -18.59 -31.78 -9.77
CA PRO A 112 -17.37 -32.56 -10.04
C PRO A 112 -16.24 -32.13 -9.10
N VAL A 113 -16.06 -30.81 -8.96
CA VAL A 113 -15.01 -30.19 -8.16
C VAL A 113 -15.13 -30.54 -6.69
N ARG A 114 -16.37 -30.53 -6.17
CA ARG A 114 -16.65 -30.91 -4.78
C ARG A 114 -16.19 -32.34 -4.48
N ARG A 115 -16.41 -33.27 -5.41
CA ARG A 115 -15.95 -34.67 -5.25
C ARG A 115 -14.42 -34.74 -5.22
N THR A 116 -13.75 -34.04 -6.12
CA THR A 116 -12.28 -34.01 -6.15
C THR A 116 -11.73 -33.35 -4.89
N LEU A 117 -12.26 -32.20 -4.46
CA LEU A 117 -11.87 -31.57 -3.20
C LEU A 117 -12.04 -32.49 -1.98
N ILE A 118 -13.14 -33.22 -1.90
CA ILE A 118 -13.36 -34.17 -0.80
C ILE A 118 -12.27 -35.25 -0.77
N ARG A 119 -11.90 -35.79 -1.94
CA ARG A 119 -10.83 -36.80 -2.05
C ARG A 119 -9.49 -36.21 -1.59
N GLU A 120 -9.09 -35.08 -2.17
CA GLU A 120 -7.82 -34.39 -1.86
C GLU A 120 -7.73 -34.03 -0.37
N ILE A 121 -8.79 -33.43 0.20
CA ILE A 121 -8.85 -33.07 1.64
C ILE A 121 -8.73 -34.33 2.52
N ARG A 122 -9.32 -35.44 2.13
CA ARG A 122 -9.22 -36.69 2.92
C ARG A 122 -7.82 -37.30 2.89
N GLU A 123 -7.14 -37.20 1.77
CA GLU A 123 -5.82 -37.80 1.54
C GLU A 123 -4.66 -36.92 1.98
N CYS A 124 -4.84 -35.61 1.95
CA CYS A 124 -3.79 -34.63 2.26
C CYS A 124 -3.32 -34.74 3.72
N THR A 125 -2.00 -34.79 3.90
CA THR A 125 -1.33 -34.82 5.21
C THR A 125 -0.56 -33.53 5.51
N ASP A 126 -0.18 -32.79 4.46
CA ASP A 126 0.51 -31.51 4.62
C ASP A 126 -0.47 -30.42 5.07
N SER A 127 -0.15 -29.75 6.18
CA SER A 127 -1.04 -28.79 6.83
C SER A 127 -1.26 -27.51 6.03
N GLU A 128 -0.26 -27.03 5.32
CA GLU A 128 -0.36 -25.82 4.48
C GLU A 128 -1.22 -26.09 3.25
N THR A 129 -0.95 -27.20 2.55
CA THR A 129 -1.75 -27.62 1.39
C THR A 129 -3.20 -27.89 1.79
N LEU A 130 -3.42 -28.56 2.93
CA LEU A 130 -4.76 -28.83 3.46
C LEU A 130 -5.50 -27.51 3.78
N ALA A 131 -4.83 -26.52 4.35
CA ALA A 131 -5.41 -25.20 4.59
C ALA A 131 -5.90 -24.57 3.29
N HIS A 132 -5.07 -24.59 2.23
CA HIS A 132 -5.45 -24.04 0.93
C HIS A 132 -6.64 -24.75 0.28
N LEU A 133 -6.68 -26.08 0.33
CA LEU A 133 -7.83 -26.86 -0.18
C LEU A 133 -9.12 -26.49 0.56
N ILE A 134 -9.07 -26.33 1.87
CA ILE A 134 -10.21 -25.89 2.70
C ILE A 134 -10.61 -24.44 2.36
N ASP A 135 -9.63 -23.57 2.17
CA ASP A 135 -9.89 -22.17 1.80
C ASP A 135 -10.51 -22.06 0.40
N LEU A 136 -10.09 -22.88 -0.58
CA LEU A 136 -10.75 -22.96 -1.88
C LEU A 136 -12.21 -23.44 -1.75
N ALA A 137 -12.48 -24.43 -0.89
CA ALA A 137 -13.85 -24.86 -0.60
C ALA A 137 -14.67 -23.69 -0.02
N THR A 138 -14.10 -22.96 0.94
CA THR A 138 -14.72 -21.77 1.55
C THR A 138 -14.95 -20.66 0.52
N ALA A 139 -13.96 -20.43 -0.34
CA ALA A 139 -14.02 -19.45 -1.42
C ALA A 139 -15.10 -19.78 -2.45
N GLY A 140 -15.29 -21.06 -2.75
CA GLY A 140 -16.32 -21.55 -3.66
C GLY A 140 -17.72 -21.69 -3.03
N GLY A 141 -17.87 -21.48 -1.73
CA GLY A 141 -19.13 -21.77 -1.02
C GLY A 141 -19.48 -23.27 -1.01
N LEU A 142 -18.45 -24.14 -1.13
CA LEU A 142 -18.65 -25.58 -1.29
C LEU A 142 -18.74 -26.28 0.07
N HIS A 143 -19.84 -26.90 0.35
CA HIS A 143 -19.98 -27.81 1.50
C HIS A 143 -19.35 -29.16 1.17
N VAL A 144 -18.06 -29.31 1.44
CA VAL A 144 -17.27 -30.51 1.07
C VAL A 144 -17.53 -31.70 1.98
N MET A 145 -17.75 -31.48 3.27
CA MET A 145 -18.03 -32.52 4.27
C MET A 145 -19.00 -31.98 5.31
N ASP A 146 -19.88 -32.82 5.82
CA ASP A 146 -20.71 -32.52 6.99
C ASP A 146 -19.90 -32.58 8.30
N ALA A 147 -20.53 -32.23 9.42
CA ALA A 147 -19.88 -32.23 10.73
C ALA A 147 -19.34 -33.60 11.17
N ASP A 148 -20.08 -34.66 10.88
CA ASP A 148 -19.69 -36.02 11.27
C ASP A 148 -18.53 -36.53 10.41
N GLN A 149 -18.53 -36.19 9.11
CA GLN A 149 -17.43 -36.48 8.19
C GLN A 149 -16.15 -35.74 8.59
N TRP A 150 -16.25 -34.47 8.97
CA TRP A 150 -15.10 -33.73 9.51
C TRP A 150 -14.58 -34.32 10.82
N ALA A 151 -15.48 -34.72 11.72
CA ALA A 151 -15.11 -35.35 12.96
C ALA A 151 -14.45 -36.72 12.72
N SER A 152 -14.92 -37.50 11.73
CA SER A 152 -14.29 -38.77 11.33
C SER A 152 -12.91 -38.52 10.75
N ARG A 153 -12.78 -37.58 9.83
CA ARG A 153 -11.50 -37.20 9.24
C ARG A 153 -10.47 -36.79 10.30
N ALA A 154 -10.90 -36.03 11.31
CA ALA A 154 -10.03 -35.60 12.40
C ALA A 154 -9.59 -36.72 13.32
N ARG A 155 -10.41 -37.77 13.46
CA ARG A 155 -10.05 -39.00 14.22
C ARG A 155 -9.08 -39.89 13.44
N GLU A 156 -9.32 -40.08 12.15
CA GLU A 156 -8.51 -40.92 11.28
C GLU A 156 -7.12 -40.28 11.01
N ARG A 157 -7.10 -38.99 10.79
CA ARG A 157 -5.90 -38.21 10.54
C ARG A 157 -5.99 -36.87 11.29
N PRO A 158 -5.43 -36.76 12.49
CA PRO A 158 -5.49 -35.56 13.28
C PRO A 158 -4.98 -34.31 12.50
N LEU A 159 -5.69 -33.22 12.65
CA LEU A 159 -5.28 -31.91 12.12
C LEU A 159 -4.18 -31.34 13.04
N THR A 160 -2.97 -31.87 12.91
CA THR A 160 -1.84 -31.51 13.78
C THR A 160 -1.28 -30.13 13.47
N GLY A 161 -1.46 -29.65 12.23
CA GLY A 161 -0.97 -28.34 11.80
C GLY A 161 -1.94 -27.20 12.09
N ARG A 162 -1.39 -26.11 12.57
CA ARG A 162 -2.14 -24.89 12.89
C ARG A 162 -2.85 -24.29 11.66
N PRO A 163 -2.21 -24.16 10.47
CA PRO A 163 -2.84 -23.60 9.28
C PRO A 163 -4.14 -24.33 8.88
N ALA A 164 -4.11 -25.64 8.80
CA ALA A 164 -5.29 -26.45 8.46
C ALA A 164 -6.42 -26.31 9.50
N ARG A 165 -6.06 -26.21 10.79
CA ARG A 165 -7.04 -26.02 11.87
C ARG A 165 -7.73 -24.66 11.76
N LEU A 166 -6.99 -23.58 11.50
CA LEU A 166 -7.56 -22.25 11.34
C LEU A 166 -8.45 -22.17 10.08
N ALA A 167 -8.01 -22.74 8.96
CA ALA A 167 -8.81 -22.82 7.74
C ALA A 167 -10.12 -23.60 7.97
N LEU A 168 -10.06 -24.72 8.69
CA LEU A 168 -11.25 -25.50 9.05
C LEU A 168 -12.23 -24.68 9.89
N TRP A 169 -11.76 -23.94 10.89
CA TRP A 169 -12.64 -23.11 11.72
C TRP A 169 -13.34 -22.01 10.91
N ARG A 170 -12.64 -21.38 9.96
CA ARG A 170 -13.24 -20.44 9.02
C ARG A 170 -14.30 -21.11 8.13
N HIS A 171 -14.00 -22.29 7.64
CA HIS A 171 -14.88 -23.05 6.75
C HIS A 171 -16.17 -23.46 7.45
N VAL A 172 -16.07 -24.12 8.60
CA VAL A 172 -17.25 -24.64 9.32
C VAL A 172 -18.09 -23.53 9.97
N ALA A 173 -17.56 -22.32 10.14
CA ALA A 173 -18.33 -21.18 10.59
C ALA A 173 -19.53 -20.85 9.68
N GLY A 174 -19.45 -21.18 8.38
CA GLY A 174 -20.53 -21.05 7.40
C GLY A 174 -21.55 -22.20 7.39
N HIS A 175 -21.31 -23.28 8.13
CA HIS A 175 -22.16 -24.48 8.14
C HIS A 175 -23.22 -24.43 9.25
N PRO A 176 -24.47 -24.85 8.98
CA PRO A 176 -25.53 -24.87 10.00
C PRO A 176 -25.17 -25.70 11.25
N ALA A 177 -24.48 -26.83 11.07
CA ALA A 177 -24.03 -27.70 12.16
C ALA A 177 -22.57 -27.43 12.59
N GLY A 178 -21.87 -26.48 11.97
CA GLY A 178 -20.44 -26.25 12.15
C GLY A 178 -20.03 -25.87 13.57
N ARG A 179 -20.91 -25.21 14.32
CA ARG A 179 -20.65 -24.84 15.73
C ARG A 179 -20.26 -26.03 16.62
N ARG A 180 -20.71 -27.26 16.29
CA ARG A 180 -20.36 -28.47 17.04
C ARG A 180 -18.90 -28.86 16.89
N LEU A 181 -18.26 -28.45 15.81
CA LEU A 181 -16.85 -28.72 15.50
C LEU A 181 -15.91 -27.64 16.06
N LEU A 182 -16.46 -26.50 16.47
CA LEU A 182 -15.66 -25.38 16.97
C LEU A 182 -15.40 -25.53 18.47
N PRO A 183 -14.13 -25.55 18.91
CA PRO A 183 -13.78 -25.43 20.33
C PRO A 183 -14.40 -24.19 20.97
N LYS A 184 -14.45 -24.15 22.29
CA LYS A 184 -14.81 -22.92 23.00
C LYS A 184 -13.66 -21.91 22.88
N PRO A 185 -13.93 -20.60 22.73
CA PRO A 185 -12.88 -19.58 22.64
C PRO A 185 -11.88 -19.63 23.79
N ASP A 186 -12.37 -19.86 25.01
CA ASP A 186 -11.53 -19.93 26.22
C ASP A 186 -10.58 -21.13 26.27
N SER A 187 -10.79 -22.14 25.40
CA SER A 187 -9.86 -23.27 25.29
C SER A 187 -8.64 -22.96 24.40
N ALA A 188 -8.65 -21.84 23.68
CA ALA A 188 -7.53 -21.43 22.85
C ALA A 188 -6.48 -20.67 23.66
N THR A 189 -5.22 -21.02 23.49
CA THR A 189 -4.08 -20.36 24.14
C THR A 189 -3.68 -19.09 23.41
N GLU A 190 -3.80 -19.09 22.08
CA GLU A 190 -3.39 -18.00 21.22
C GLU A 190 -4.50 -16.95 21.04
N ALA A 191 -4.11 -15.69 21.09
CA ALA A 191 -5.03 -14.56 20.95
C ALA A 191 -5.83 -14.59 19.63
N TYR A 192 -5.15 -14.86 18.52
CA TYR A 192 -5.77 -14.95 17.20
C TYR A 192 -6.80 -16.10 17.14
N GLU A 193 -6.46 -17.26 17.68
CA GLU A 193 -7.35 -18.43 17.71
C GLU A 193 -8.61 -18.13 18.54
N ARG A 194 -8.47 -17.45 19.67
CA ARG A 194 -9.59 -17.05 20.51
C ARG A 194 -10.54 -16.12 19.78
N LEU A 195 -10.03 -15.06 19.14
CA LEU A 195 -10.83 -14.15 18.34
C LEU A 195 -11.53 -14.86 17.18
N LEU A 196 -10.79 -15.74 16.46
CA LEU A 196 -11.35 -16.51 15.36
C LEU A 196 -12.48 -17.41 15.80
N LEU A 197 -12.33 -18.13 16.91
CA LEU A 197 -13.37 -18.99 17.46
C LEU A 197 -14.60 -18.21 17.89
N THR A 198 -14.42 -17.06 18.57
CA THR A 198 -15.52 -16.15 18.95
C THR A 198 -16.32 -15.75 17.70
N ALA A 199 -15.63 -15.27 16.67
CA ALA A 199 -16.26 -14.87 15.41
C ALA A 199 -16.92 -16.06 14.66
N ALA A 200 -16.24 -17.21 14.59
CA ALA A 200 -16.74 -18.42 13.91
C ALA A 200 -17.98 -19.01 14.59
N ARG A 201 -18.08 -18.89 15.91
CA ARG A 201 -19.27 -19.28 16.67
C ARG A 201 -20.44 -18.31 16.50
N GLY A 202 -20.23 -17.17 15.83
CA GLY A 202 -21.23 -16.13 15.62
C GLY A 202 -21.47 -15.28 16.87
N GLU A 203 -20.53 -15.27 17.79
CA GLU A 203 -20.55 -14.37 18.95
C GLU A 203 -20.18 -12.95 18.50
N ARG A 204 -20.76 -11.95 19.16
CA ARG A 204 -20.52 -10.55 18.81
C ARG A 204 -19.12 -10.14 19.24
N LEU A 205 -18.35 -9.60 18.28
CA LEU A 205 -16.97 -9.16 18.50
C LEU A 205 -16.85 -7.69 18.93
N PHE A 206 -17.86 -6.89 18.59
CA PHE A 206 -17.95 -5.47 18.93
C PHE A 206 -19.41 -5.04 18.93
N GLU A 207 -19.70 -3.96 19.62
CA GLU A 207 -20.98 -3.28 19.49
C GLU A 207 -20.91 -2.33 18.28
N SER A 208 -21.83 -2.50 17.32
CA SER A 208 -21.94 -1.56 16.22
C SER A 208 -22.41 -0.22 16.81
N PRO A 209 -21.72 0.89 16.52
CA PRO A 209 -22.27 2.19 16.88
C PRO A 209 -23.56 2.39 16.10
N ALA A 210 -24.46 3.19 16.63
CA ALA A 210 -25.62 3.67 15.89
C ALA A 210 -25.11 4.48 14.68
N LEU A 211 -24.92 3.80 13.56
CA LEU A 211 -24.52 4.45 12.32
C LEU A 211 -25.68 5.33 11.85
N PRO A 212 -25.43 6.57 11.43
CA PRO A 212 -26.49 7.43 10.92
C PRO A 212 -27.27 6.72 9.81
N VAL A 213 -28.59 6.63 9.97
CA VAL A 213 -29.50 6.14 8.95
C VAL A 213 -29.96 7.33 8.13
N GLY A 214 -29.08 7.85 7.29
CA GLY A 214 -29.34 8.95 6.38
C GLY A 214 -29.45 8.50 4.93
N ALA A 215 -29.61 9.47 4.03
CA ALA A 215 -29.56 9.24 2.59
C ALA A 215 -28.12 9.20 2.04
N GLY A 216 -27.13 9.49 2.87
CA GLY A 216 -25.72 9.48 2.50
C GLY A 216 -25.12 8.08 2.48
N LEU A 217 -23.87 7.98 2.02
CA LEU A 217 -23.16 6.71 1.85
C LEU A 217 -22.44 6.29 3.15
N LEU A 218 -22.41 5.00 3.42
CA LEU A 218 -21.45 4.38 4.32
C LEU A 218 -20.23 3.93 3.50
N VAL A 219 -19.10 4.62 3.70
CA VAL A 219 -17.85 4.39 2.96
C VAL A 219 -16.87 3.60 3.81
N VAL A 220 -16.30 2.56 3.25
CA VAL A 220 -15.15 1.86 3.84
C VAL A 220 -13.89 2.20 3.04
N GLN A 221 -12.87 2.74 3.69
CA GLN A 221 -11.54 2.92 3.09
C GLN A 221 -10.56 1.94 3.70
N SER A 222 -9.71 1.31 2.88
CA SER A 222 -8.75 0.30 3.32
C SER A 222 -7.35 0.91 3.49
N MET A 223 -6.75 0.70 4.67
CA MET A 223 -5.37 1.01 4.99
C MET A 223 -4.75 -0.17 5.75
N LEU A 224 -4.32 -1.18 5.03
CA LEU A 224 -3.81 -2.42 5.61
C LEU A 224 -2.31 -2.35 6.00
N LEU A 225 -1.82 -1.19 6.38
CA LEU A 225 -0.41 -0.95 6.75
C LEU A 225 -0.18 -0.83 8.27
N GLY A 226 -1.16 -1.20 9.08
CA GLY A 226 -1.11 -1.09 10.54
C GLY A 226 -2.09 -0.07 11.10
N GLU A 227 -1.84 0.41 12.31
CA GLU A 227 -2.77 1.25 13.07
C GLU A 227 -2.80 2.72 12.59
N MET A 228 -3.91 3.39 12.93
CA MET A 228 -4.12 4.82 12.69
C MET A 228 -4.16 5.64 14.00
N ASP A 229 -3.77 5.07 15.12
CA ASP A 229 -3.85 5.75 16.41
C ASP A 229 -2.89 6.95 16.50
N SER A 230 -1.71 6.80 15.90
CA SER A 230 -0.71 7.86 15.77
C SER A 230 -0.34 8.07 14.30
N PRO A 231 -1.15 8.82 13.52
CA PRO A 231 -0.87 9.06 12.11
C PRO A 231 0.48 9.76 11.93
N GLY A 232 1.31 9.20 11.04
CA GLY A 232 2.67 9.68 10.80
C GLY A 232 3.76 8.87 11.52
N GLU A 233 3.40 8.06 12.52
CA GLU A 233 4.31 7.12 13.16
C GLU A 233 4.23 5.73 12.50
N GLY A 234 5.29 4.93 12.65
CA GLY A 234 5.34 3.55 12.17
C GLY A 234 5.30 3.39 10.66
N SER A 235 4.76 2.26 10.20
CA SER A 235 4.76 1.85 8.78
C SER A 235 3.75 2.62 7.92
N SER A 236 2.70 3.21 8.50
CA SER A 236 1.64 3.93 7.77
C SER A 236 2.10 5.28 7.20
N GLY A 237 3.04 5.96 7.88
CA GLY A 237 3.64 7.21 7.41
C GLY A 237 2.62 8.26 6.94
N GLY A 238 2.94 8.95 5.83
CA GLY A 238 2.09 9.99 5.26
C GLY A 238 0.71 9.51 4.79
N LEU A 239 0.57 8.23 4.39
CA LEU A 239 -0.73 7.69 3.99
C LEU A 239 -1.69 7.59 5.19
N GLY A 240 -1.19 7.21 6.37
CA GLY A 240 -1.99 7.21 7.59
C GLY A 240 -2.52 8.60 7.91
N VAL A 241 -1.68 9.64 7.76
CA VAL A 241 -2.08 11.04 7.92
C VAL A 241 -3.16 11.43 6.92
N LEU A 242 -2.96 11.10 5.63
CA LEU A 242 -3.92 11.39 4.57
C LEU A 242 -5.27 10.72 4.85
N LEU A 243 -5.29 9.42 5.09
CA LEU A 243 -6.55 8.67 5.25
C LEU A 243 -7.28 9.03 6.54
N ALA A 244 -6.55 9.38 7.61
CA ALA A 244 -7.14 9.93 8.80
C ALA A 244 -7.86 11.24 8.51
N GLY A 245 -7.17 12.20 7.90
CA GLY A 245 -7.74 13.49 7.54
C GLY A 245 -8.86 13.39 6.50
N LEU A 246 -8.68 12.54 5.49
CA LEU A 246 -9.69 12.32 4.44
C LEU A 246 -10.96 11.69 5.02
N GLY A 247 -10.84 10.68 5.88
CA GLY A 247 -11.99 10.05 6.53
C GLY A 247 -12.76 11.04 7.40
N ASP A 248 -12.04 11.85 8.20
CA ASP A 248 -12.64 12.91 9.03
C ASP A 248 -13.32 13.98 8.15
N ALA A 249 -12.77 14.32 6.99
CA ALA A 249 -13.32 15.31 6.07
C ALA A 249 -14.52 14.76 5.29
N LEU A 250 -14.45 13.52 4.80
CA LEU A 250 -15.56 12.83 4.13
C LEU A 250 -16.79 12.76 5.03
N ALA A 251 -16.62 12.38 6.31
CA ALA A 251 -17.69 12.30 7.30
C ALA A 251 -18.38 13.65 7.59
N ARG A 252 -17.77 14.77 7.18
CA ARG A 252 -18.40 16.11 7.27
C ARG A 252 -19.16 16.52 6.00
N THR A 253 -19.04 15.75 4.93
CA THR A 253 -19.77 16.07 3.69
C THR A 253 -21.22 15.59 3.79
N GLU A 254 -22.17 16.35 3.26
CA GLU A 254 -23.61 16.00 3.30
C GLU A 254 -23.95 14.69 2.58
N ARG A 255 -23.04 14.17 1.73
CA ARG A 255 -23.24 12.97 0.92
C ARG A 255 -22.76 11.68 1.58
N ILE A 256 -22.04 11.79 2.69
CA ILE A 256 -21.43 10.66 3.40
C ILE A 256 -21.96 10.64 4.83
N ASP A 257 -22.70 9.59 5.18
CA ASP A 257 -23.22 9.42 6.54
C ASP A 257 -22.13 8.97 7.50
N ALA A 258 -21.24 8.08 7.02
CA ALA A 258 -20.18 7.52 7.86
C ALA A 258 -19.00 7.01 7.02
N VAL A 259 -17.83 7.02 7.66
CA VAL A 259 -16.59 6.46 7.12
C VAL A 259 -16.03 5.44 8.10
N ILE A 260 -15.65 4.28 7.59
CA ILE A 260 -14.91 3.26 8.35
C ILE A 260 -13.56 3.04 7.68
N THR A 261 -12.47 3.22 8.42
CA THR A 261 -11.14 2.88 7.94
C THR A 261 -10.76 1.50 8.44
N LEU A 262 -10.54 0.55 7.50
CA LEU A 262 -10.00 -0.77 7.79
C LEU A 262 -8.50 -0.65 8.05
N VAL A 263 -8.06 -1.17 9.18
CA VAL A 263 -6.64 -1.26 9.57
C VAL A 263 -6.31 -2.69 9.98
N THR A 264 -5.03 -3.05 10.01
CA THR A 264 -4.59 -4.33 10.58
C THR A 264 -4.05 -4.13 11.98
N LYS A 265 -4.34 -5.05 12.89
CA LYS A 265 -3.86 -5.02 14.27
C LYS A 265 -3.48 -6.43 14.75
N ASP A 266 -2.38 -6.54 15.50
CA ASP A 266 -1.99 -7.82 16.12
C ASP A 266 -3.09 -8.32 17.07
N ALA A 267 -3.46 -9.58 16.91
CA ALA A 267 -4.53 -10.17 17.71
C ALA A 267 -4.24 -10.14 19.22
N ARG A 268 -2.97 -10.13 19.63
CA ARG A 268 -2.58 -10.01 21.05
C ARG A 268 -2.94 -8.65 21.62
N GLU A 269 -2.77 -7.60 20.83
CA GLU A 269 -3.13 -6.23 21.22
C GLU A 269 -4.65 -6.05 21.29
N LEU A 270 -5.39 -6.70 20.38
CA LEU A 270 -6.86 -6.67 20.38
C LEU A 270 -7.50 -7.38 21.58
N LEU A 271 -6.81 -8.30 22.25
CA LEU A 271 -7.30 -8.90 23.49
C LEU A 271 -7.10 -8.01 24.71
N THR A 272 -6.08 -7.17 24.70
CA THR A 272 -5.81 -6.24 25.80
C THR A 272 -6.63 -4.95 25.71
N GLU A 273 -6.95 -4.56 24.47
CA GLU A 273 -7.82 -3.42 24.15
C GLU A 273 -8.99 -3.90 23.27
N PRO A 274 -10.08 -4.39 23.84
CA PRO A 274 -11.13 -5.14 23.12
C PRO A 274 -12.02 -4.28 22.23
N THR A 275 -11.50 -3.27 21.57
CA THR A 275 -12.25 -2.41 20.65
C THR A 275 -11.79 -2.63 19.21
N LEU A 276 -12.36 -3.69 18.57
CA LEU A 276 -12.18 -3.90 17.13
C LEU A 276 -12.70 -2.71 16.30
N LEU A 277 -13.79 -2.09 16.72
CA LEU A 277 -14.36 -0.90 16.10
C LEU A 277 -14.24 0.28 17.06
N ARG A 278 -13.44 1.28 16.71
CA ARG A 278 -13.14 2.44 17.55
C ARG A 278 -13.54 3.73 16.86
N GLY A 279 -14.26 4.59 17.57
CA GLY A 279 -14.58 5.94 17.11
C GLY A 279 -13.31 6.80 17.04
N ARG A 280 -13.11 7.44 15.91
CA ARG A 280 -12.01 8.39 15.67
C ARG A 280 -12.50 9.84 15.81
N GLY A 281 -13.69 10.11 15.33
CA GLY A 281 -14.33 11.40 15.34
C GLY A 281 -15.80 11.29 14.94
N PRO A 282 -16.53 12.40 14.88
CA PRO A 282 -17.92 12.38 14.43
C PRO A 282 -18.02 11.76 13.01
N GLY A 283 -18.75 10.65 12.89
CA GLY A 283 -18.96 9.97 11.62
C GLY A 283 -17.74 9.19 11.07
N HIS A 284 -16.63 9.08 11.82
CA HIS A 284 -15.45 8.33 11.37
C HIS A 284 -15.01 7.30 12.43
N TRP A 285 -14.82 6.05 11.99
CA TRP A 285 -14.38 4.92 12.82
C TRP A 285 -13.19 4.19 12.19
N THR A 286 -12.39 3.54 13.02
CA THR A 286 -11.41 2.54 12.60
C THR A 286 -11.93 1.15 12.95
N LEU A 287 -11.81 0.20 12.00
CA LEU A 287 -12.16 -1.20 12.19
C LEU A 287 -10.90 -2.04 12.01
N SER A 288 -10.46 -2.69 13.09
CA SER A 288 -9.22 -3.46 13.14
C SER A 288 -9.45 -4.90 12.68
N LEU A 289 -8.76 -5.30 11.60
CA LEU A 289 -8.68 -6.68 11.13
C LEU A 289 -7.60 -7.41 11.94
N PRO A 290 -7.95 -8.50 12.65
CA PRO A 290 -6.97 -9.27 13.40
C PRO A 290 -5.93 -9.90 12.50
N THR A 291 -4.65 -9.68 12.79
CA THR A 291 -3.54 -10.38 12.15
C THR A 291 -2.96 -11.44 13.07
N ASP A 292 -2.52 -12.55 12.47
CA ASP A 292 -1.89 -13.65 13.18
C ASP A 292 -0.37 -13.38 13.29
N PRO A 293 0.18 -13.26 14.52
CA PRO A 293 1.61 -13.00 14.71
C PRO A 293 2.51 -14.13 14.21
N HIS A 294 1.95 -15.33 13.96
CA HIS A 294 2.70 -16.48 13.45
C HIS A 294 2.69 -16.57 11.92
N THR A 295 1.98 -15.69 11.24
CA THR A 295 1.99 -15.67 9.78
C THR A 295 3.32 -15.09 9.28
N VAL A 296 4.04 -15.85 8.46
CA VAL A 296 5.29 -15.39 7.84
C VAL A 296 4.95 -14.33 6.81
N THR A 297 5.33 -13.09 7.08
CA THR A 297 5.27 -12.02 6.07
C THR A 297 6.37 -12.25 5.05
N THR A 298 6.03 -12.47 3.80
CA THR A 298 7.00 -12.49 2.70
C THR A 298 7.63 -11.09 2.54
N PRO A 299 8.94 -10.99 2.31
CA PRO A 299 9.57 -9.71 2.01
C PRO A 299 8.87 -9.03 0.81
N GLY A 300 8.34 -7.84 1.03
CA GLY A 300 7.59 -7.10 -0.01
C GLY A 300 6.09 -7.37 -0.09
N GLY A 301 5.60 -8.41 0.56
CA GLY A 301 4.17 -8.60 0.83
C GLY A 301 3.72 -7.66 1.95
N GLY A 302 2.57 -7.00 1.80
CA GLY A 302 1.95 -6.27 2.90
C GLY A 302 1.67 -7.20 4.10
N PRO A 303 1.16 -6.68 5.23
CA PRO A 303 0.89 -7.46 6.45
C PRO A 303 -0.18 -8.55 6.27
N ALA A 304 -0.67 -8.76 5.08
CA ALA A 304 -1.69 -9.73 4.71
C ALA A 304 -1.07 -11.08 4.34
N GLY A 305 -0.42 -11.74 5.28
CA GLY A 305 0.20 -13.06 5.06
C GLY A 305 -0.77 -14.20 4.71
N ASP A 306 -2.07 -14.07 4.96
CA ASP A 306 -3.12 -15.03 4.58
C ASP A 306 -4.31 -14.26 3.96
N ALA A 307 -4.32 -14.16 2.63
CA ALA A 307 -5.38 -13.48 1.88
C ALA A 307 -6.77 -14.11 2.13
N SER A 308 -6.85 -15.42 2.35
CA SER A 308 -8.10 -16.13 2.66
C SER A 308 -8.62 -15.72 4.03
N ALA A 309 -7.74 -15.67 5.03
CA ALA A 309 -8.10 -15.19 6.37
C ALA A 309 -8.55 -13.74 6.33
N LEU A 310 -7.82 -12.88 5.60
CA LEU A 310 -8.15 -11.47 5.49
C LEU A 310 -9.50 -11.25 4.78
N THR A 311 -9.78 -12.00 3.71
CA THR A 311 -11.10 -12.01 3.05
C THR A 311 -12.20 -12.41 4.02
N TRP A 312 -11.97 -13.48 4.80
CA TRP A 312 -12.93 -13.97 5.77
C TRP A 312 -13.19 -12.95 6.89
N TRP A 313 -12.12 -12.37 7.47
CA TRP A 313 -12.23 -11.36 8.52
C TRP A 313 -12.92 -10.09 8.03
N THR A 314 -12.51 -9.56 6.88
CA THR A 314 -13.13 -8.36 6.28
C THR A 314 -14.62 -8.57 6.11
N ARG A 315 -15.02 -9.69 5.48
CA ARG A 315 -16.44 -10.01 5.31
C ARG A 315 -17.16 -10.12 6.65
N LYS A 316 -16.59 -10.89 7.59
CA LYS A 316 -17.22 -11.18 8.89
C LYS A 316 -17.44 -9.92 9.72
N LEU A 317 -16.46 -9.03 9.75
CA LEU A 317 -16.55 -7.78 10.51
C LEU A 317 -17.51 -6.78 9.84
N LEU A 318 -17.50 -6.67 8.51
CA LEU A 318 -18.44 -5.80 7.80
C LEU A 318 -19.89 -6.32 7.86
N GLU A 319 -20.10 -7.65 7.90
CA GLU A 319 -21.42 -8.26 8.18
C GLU A 319 -21.92 -7.96 9.61
N GLY A 320 -21.00 -7.74 10.55
CA GLY A 320 -21.33 -7.39 11.94
C GLY A 320 -21.78 -5.94 12.15
N LEU A 321 -21.69 -5.09 11.13
CA LEU A 321 -22.22 -3.72 11.17
C LEU A 321 -23.75 -3.73 11.01
N GLU A 322 -24.45 -2.78 11.65
CA GLU A 322 -25.91 -2.64 11.52
C GLU A 322 -26.34 -2.25 10.11
N ARG A 323 -25.47 -1.54 9.39
CA ARG A 323 -25.67 -1.13 8.01
C ARG A 323 -24.54 -1.67 7.14
N ARG A 324 -24.90 -2.27 6.00
CA ARG A 324 -23.91 -2.70 5.00
C ARG A 324 -23.23 -1.49 4.36
N PRO A 325 -21.90 -1.55 4.13
CA PRO A 325 -21.21 -0.50 3.39
C PRO A 325 -21.75 -0.36 1.96
N ASP A 326 -21.87 0.86 1.49
CA ASP A 326 -22.27 1.18 0.12
C ASP A 326 -21.11 1.01 -0.87
N LEU A 327 -19.89 1.26 -0.40
CA LEU A 327 -18.67 1.05 -1.17
C LEU A 327 -17.45 0.74 -0.28
N VAL A 328 -16.48 0.07 -0.89
CA VAL A 328 -15.15 -0.16 -0.34
C VAL A 328 -14.11 0.45 -1.27
N HIS A 329 -13.19 1.24 -0.73
CA HIS A 329 -12.10 1.86 -1.47
C HIS A 329 -10.76 1.27 -1.06
N VAL A 330 -10.07 0.58 -1.98
CA VAL A 330 -8.74 0.01 -1.81
C VAL A 330 -7.67 0.82 -2.56
N ARG A 331 -6.42 0.81 -2.08
CA ARG A 331 -5.38 1.73 -2.57
C ARG A 331 -4.06 1.07 -2.97
N PHE A 332 -3.86 -0.20 -2.67
CA PHE A 332 -2.62 -0.90 -3.00
C PHE A 332 -2.84 -2.01 -4.03
N ALA A 333 -1.83 -2.28 -4.84
CA ALA A 333 -1.79 -3.41 -5.75
C ALA A 333 -1.08 -4.59 -5.05
N ASP A 334 -1.81 -5.24 -4.14
CA ASP A 334 -1.31 -6.35 -3.31
C ASP A 334 -2.42 -7.37 -2.98
N ASP A 335 -2.02 -8.49 -2.40
CA ASP A 335 -2.94 -9.57 -2.00
C ASP A 335 -3.93 -9.11 -0.92
N GLY A 336 -3.56 -8.17 -0.06
CA GLY A 336 -4.45 -7.59 0.94
C GLY A 336 -5.61 -6.85 0.31
N SER A 337 -5.32 -6.01 -0.68
CA SER A 337 -6.35 -5.29 -1.43
C SER A 337 -7.22 -6.22 -2.27
N LEU A 338 -6.64 -7.29 -2.85
CA LEU A 338 -7.42 -8.35 -3.52
C LEU A 338 -8.36 -9.07 -2.55
N ALA A 339 -7.91 -9.36 -1.34
CA ALA A 339 -8.72 -9.98 -0.30
C ALA A 339 -9.89 -9.10 0.13
N VAL A 340 -9.66 -7.80 0.34
CA VAL A 340 -10.71 -6.83 0.67
C VAL A 340 -11.68 -6.67 -0.51
N ALA A 341 -11.19 -6.61 -1.74
CA ALA A 341 -12.01 -6.54 -2.94
C ALA A 341 -12.91 -7.79 -3.11
N GLU A 342 -12.38 -8.98 -2.80
CA GLU A 342 -13.17 -10.22 -2.81
C GLU A 342 -14.25 -10.21 -1.72
N ALA A 343 -13.94 -9.72 -0.52
CA ALA A 343 -14.92 -9.56 0.54
C ALA A 343 -16.05 -8.58 0.12
N ALA A 344 -15.68 -7.43 -0.46
CA ALA A 344 -16.65 -6.44 -0.98
C ALA A 344 -17.57 -7.06 -2.06
N ARG A 345 -16.99 -7.81 -3.00
CA ARG A 345 -17.76 -8.53 -4.03
C ARG A 345 -18.78 -9.51 -3.42
N ARG A 346 -18.41 -10.27 -2.39
CA ARG A 346 -19.32 -11.22 -1.70
C ARG A 346 -20.42 -10.52 -0.93
N LEU A 347 -20.16 -9.32 -0.44
CA LEU A 347 -21.16 -8.48 0.22
C LEU A 347 -22.07 -7.74 -0.77
N GLY A 348 -21.76 -7.78 -2.08
CA GLY A 348 -22.47 -6.99 -3.09
C GLY A 348 -22.19 -5.48 -2.96
N THR A 349 -21.06 -5.12 -2.38
CA THR A 349 -20.63 -3.74 -2.14
C THR A 349 -19.80 -3.25 -3.33
N ARG A 350 -19.97 -1.99 -3.73
CA ARG A 350 -19.19 -1.35 -4.82
C ARG A 350 -17.72 -1.27 -4.44
N LEU A 351 -16.85 -1.41 -5.44
CA LEU A 351 -15.40 -1.34 -5.28
C LEU A 351 -14.82 -0.12 -5.99
N VAL A 352 -14.07 0.69 -5.27
CA VAL A 352 -13.22 1.75 -5.82
C VAL A 352 -11.76 1.38 -5.62
N PHE A 353 -10.94 1.60 -6.62
CA PHE A 353 -9.51 1.34 -6.56
C PHE A 353 -8.71 2.58 -6.92
N THR A 354 -7.81 3.02 -6.02
CA THR A 354 -6.78 4.00 -6.37
C THR A 354 -5.60 3.29 -7.00
N ALA A 355 -5.44 3.45 -8.31
CA ALA A 355 -4.36 2.87 -9.08
C ALA A 355 -3.18 3.83 -9.22
N THR A 356 -1.97 3.28 -9.12
CA THR A 356 -0.71 3.97 -9.44
C THR A 356 0.01 3.21 -10.56
N PRO A 357 0.80 3.89 -11.39
CA PRO A 357 1.62 3.23 -12.40
C PRO A 357 2.84 2.51 -11.81
N ASP A 358 3.10 2.62 -10.51
CA ASP A 358 4.32 2.16 -9.86
C ASP A 358 4.67 0.69 -10.04
N PRO A 359 3.75 -0.27 -9.86
CA PRO A 359 4.09 -1.67 -10.09
C PRO A 359 4.63 -1.89 -11.51
N HIS A 360 4.00 -1.27 -12.49
CA HIS A 360 4.33 -1.39 -13.91
C HIS A 360 5.64 -0.66 -14.25
N ARG A 361 5.79 0.58 -13.76
CA ARG A 361 7.00 1.37 -13.96
C ARG A 361 8.22 0.67 -13.38
N ARG A 362 8.06 0.00 -12.24
CA ARG A 362 9.14 -0.77 -11.62
C ARG A 362 9.63 -1.90 -12.50
N VAL A 363 8.74 -2.61 -13.20
CA VAL A 363 9.12 -3.62 -14.19
C VAL A 363 9.90 -2.98 -15.34
N SER A 364 9.41 -1.87 -15.89
CA SER A 364 10.07 -1.11 -16.94
C SER A 364 11.49 -0.65 -16.54
N GLU A 365 11.62 0.02 -15.41
CA GLU A 365 12.88 0.63 -14.96
C GLU A 365 13.93 -0.40 -14.54
N ARG A 366 13.51 -1.50 -13.91
CA ARG A 366 14.44 -2.51 -13.38
C ARG A 366 14.83 -3.57 -14.38
N HIS A 367 13.94 -3.92 -15.30
CA HIS A 367 14.06 -5.14 -16.09
C HIS A 367 14.06 -4.90 -17.61
N ALA A 368 13.53 -3.79 -18.13
CA ALA A 368 13.36 -3.55 -19.54
C ALA A 368 14.53 -2.84 -20.26
N GLY A 369 15.55 -2.39 -19.54
CA GLY A 369 16.67 -1.61 -20.12
C GLY A 369 18.05 -2.22 -19.98
N ARG A 370 18.19 -3.43 -19.46
CA ARG A 370 19.50 -4.01 -19.11
C ARG A 370 19.86 -5.14 -20.07
N THR A 371 20.85 -4.90 -20.93
CA THR A 371 21.66 -5.97 -21.53
C THR A 371 22.16 -6.90 -20.41
N ALA A 372 22.02 -8.19 -20.64
CA ALA A 372 22.13 -9.31 -19.68
C ALA A 372 23.47 -9.54 -18.97
N THR A 373 24.21 -8.53 -18.55
CA THR A 373 25.51 -8.68 -17.88
C THR A 373 25.48 -8.58 -16.35
N GLY A 374 24.29 -8.42 -15.73
CA GLY A 374 24.14 -8.49 -14.28
C GLY A 374 22.73 -9.00 -13.98
N GLY A 375 22.60 -10.28 -13.72
CA GLY A 375 21.31 -10.95 -13.48
C GLY A 375 20.51 -10.25 -12.40
N THR A 376 19.40 -9.63 -12.79
CA THR A 376 18.37 -9.22 -11.81
C THR A 376 17.87 -10.48 -11.13
N PRO A 377 17.77 -10.51 -9.79
CA PRO A 377 17.27 -11.68 -9.10
C PRO A 377 15.90 -12.07 -9.67
N THR A 378 15.74 -13.27 -10.14
CA THR A 378 14.47 -13.81 -10.68
C THR A 378 13.31 -13.61 -9.71
N GLU A 379 13.61 -13.65 -8.42
CA GLU A 379 12.63 -13.41 -7.34
C GLU A 379 12.07 -11.99 -7.33
N ALA A 380 12.92 -10.98 -7.51
CA ALA A 380 12.45 -9.59 -7.59
C ALA A 380 11.56 -9.35 -8.82
N LEU A 381 11.85 -10.02 -9.95
CA LEU A 381 11.00 -9.96 -11.15
C LEU A 381 9.64 -10.62 -10.89
N ARG A 382 9.62 -11.81 -10.27
CA ARG A 382 8.39 -12.50 -9.90
C ARG A 382 7.49 -11.63 -9.01
N GLU A 383 8.08 -10.98 -8.03
CA GLU A 383 7.37 -10.09 -7.10
C GLU A 383 6.81 -8.85 -7.83
N ASP A 384 7.61 -8.20 -8.66
CA ASP A 384 7.16 -7.03 -9.44
C ASP A 384 6.03 -7.43 -10.42
N LEU A 385 6.11 -8.58 -11.09
CA LEU A 385 5.05 -9.09 -11.96
C LEU A 385 3.79 -9.51 -11.19
N HIS A 386 3.94 -10.00 -9.95
CA HIS A 386 2.80 -10.31 -9.09
C HIS A 386 2.00 -9.04 -8.73
N ARG A 387 2.69 -7.95 -8.41
CA ARG A 387 2.05 -6.65 -8.14
C ARG A 387 1.35 -6.08 -9.39
N VAL A 388 1.96 -6.25 -10.56
CA VAL A 388 1.30 -5.91 -11.84
C VAL A 388 0.01 -6.70 -12.01
N PHE A 389 0.06 -8.01 -11.77
CA PHE A 389 -1.12 -8.87 -11.82
C PHE A 389 -2.20 -8.43 -10.84
N ALA A 390 -1.85 -8.13 -9.59
CA ALA A 390 -2.79 -7.63 -8.59
C ALA A 390 -3.44 -6.30 -9.01
N ALA A 391 -2.66 -5.37 -9.58
CA ALA A 391 -3.17 -4.12 -10.13
C ALA A 391 -4.17 -4.36 -11.28
N ASP A 392 -3.83 -5.24 -12.23
CA ASP A 392 -4.71 -5.60 -13.34
C ASP A 392 -6.05 -6.16 -12.83
N ARG A 393 -6.00 -7.08 -11.84
CA ARG A 393 -7.21 -7.68 -11.26
C ARG A 393 -8.08 -6.67 -10.53
N LEU A 394 -7.48 -5.75 -9.78
CA LEU A 394 -8.21 -4.68 -9.08
C LEU A 394 -8.87 -3.72 -10.06
N VAL A 395 -8.18 -3.34 -11.14
CA VAL A 395 -8.75 -2.52 -12.22
C VAL A 395 -9.94 -3.22 -12.89
N ASP A 396 -9.82 -4.52 -13.17
CA ASP A 396 -10.90 -5.31 -13.79
C ASP A 396 -12.15 -5.44 -12.89
N ARG A 397 -11.97 -5.43 -11.58
CA ARG A 397 -13.03 -5.60 -10.58
C ARG A 397 -13.67 -4.29 -10.15
N ALA A 398 -12.93 -3.19 -10.19
CA ALA A 398 -13.38 -1.91 -9.68
C ALA A 398 -14.56 -1.33 -10.49
N ASP A 399 -15.55 -0.80 -9.78
CA ASP A 399 -16.63 -0.01 -10.37
C ASP A 399 -16.14 1.39 -10.77
N ALA A 400 -15.12 1.90 -10.07
CA ALA A 400 -14.35 3.08 -10.48
C ALA A 400 -12.87 2.92 -10.16
N VAL A 401 -12.02 3.43 -11.06
CA VAL A 401 -10.58 3.55 -10.86
C VAL A 401 -10.22 5.02 -10.72
N ILE A 402 -9.49 5.33 -9.66
CA ILE A 402 -9.01 6.66 -9.33
C ILE A 402 -7.49 6.67 -9.52
N GLY A 403 -6.97 7.68 -10.21
CA GLY A 403 -5.53 7.95 -10.29
C GLY A 403 -5.07 8.91 -9.21
N ILE A 404 -3.78 8.95 -8.96
CA ILE A 404 -3.15 10.01 -8.16
C ILE A 404 -2.72 11.14 -9.10
N PRO A 405 -3.02 12.41 -8.80
CA PRO A 405 -2.55 13.53 -9.62
C PRO A 405 -1.03 13.54 -9.73
N GLY A 406 -0.51 13.65 -10.94
CA GLY A 406 0.91 13.70 -11.20
C GLY A 406 1.20 14.42 -12.52
N ARG A 407 2.49 14.66 -12.83
CA ARG A 407 2.91 15.42 -14.02
C ARG A 407 2.43 14.81 -15.34
N GLY A 408 2.32 13.47 -15.41
CA GLY A 408 1.74 12.74 -16.55
C GLY A 408 0.21 12.65 -16.50
N GLY A 409 -0.41 13.08 -15.41
CA GLY A 409 -1.85 12.99 -15.20
C GLY A 409 -2.37 11.55 -15.34
N THR A 410 -3.61 11.42 -15.79
CA THR A 410 -4.23 10.10 -16.06
C THR A 410 -3.68 9.43 -17.31
N ALA A 411 -2.98 10.15 -18.19
CA ALA A 411 -2.39 9.59 -19.43
C ALA A 411 -1.29 8.58 -19.11
N GLU A 412 -0.45 8.84 -18.12
CA GLU A 412 0.57 7.90 -17.68
C GLU A 412 -0.08 6.61 -17.13
N LEU A 413 -1.14 6.75 -16.34
CA LEU A 413 -1.87 5.60 -15.81
C LEU A 413 -2.45 4.74 -16.95
N VAL A 414 -3.05 5.35 -17.97
CA VAL A 414 -3.56 4.64 -19.15
C VAL A 414 -2.44 3.97 -19.96
N ARG A 415 -1.27 4.59 -20.04
CA ARG A 415 -0.09 3.98 -20.71
C ARG A 415 0.28 2.64 -20.09
N TYR A 416 0.26 2.53 -18.78
CA TYR A 416 0.61 1.30 -18.05
C TYR A 416 -0.57 0.34 -17.83
N LEU A 417 -1.79 0.86 -17.86
CA LEU A 417 -3.05 0.12 -17.69
C LEU A 417 -3.97 0.35 -18.90
N PRO A 418 -3.64 -0.22 -20.08
CA PRO A 418 -4.38 0.01 -21.33
C PRO A 418 -5.86 -0.36 -21.25
N GLN A 419 -6.21 -1.33 -20.39
CA GLN A 419 -7.60 -1.71 -20.15
C GLN A 419 -8.48 -0.54 -19.66
N LEU A 420 -7.90 0.53 -19.12
CA LEU A 420 -8.63 1.73 -18.73
C LEU A 420 -9.13 2.55 -19.93
N ALA A 421 -8.42 2.51 -21.06
CA ALA A 421 -8.84 3.16 -22.29
C ALA A 421 -10.03 2.44 -22.94
N ALA A 422 -9.97 1.09 -22.95
CA ALA A 422 -10.97 0.25 -23.61
C ALA A 422 -12.31 0.15 -22.86
N ALA A 423 -12.29 0.20 -21.52
CA ALA A 423 -13.44 -0.17 -20.68
C ALA A 423 -14.51 0.91 -20.50
N ARG A 424 -14.31 2.18 -20.88
CA ARG A 424 -15.13 3.29 -20.35
C ARG A 424 -15.66 4.31 -21.36
N GLY A 425 -15.82 3.95 -22.62
CA GLY A 425 -16.46 4.86 -23.60
C GLY A 425 -15.86 6.28 -23.62
N GLY A 426 -14.53 6.40 -23.43
CA GLY A 426 -13.82 7.67 -23.49
C GLY A 426 -13.69 8.45 -22.18
N ARG A 427 -14.22 7.97 -21.07
CA ARG A 427 -13.96 8.56 -19.74
C ARG A 427 -12.75 7.88 -19.11
N GLY A 428 -11.60 8.53 -19.16
CA GLY A 428 -10.38 8.09 -18.47
C GLY A 428 -10.54 8.05 -16.95
N PRO A 429 -9.54 7.50 -16.21
CA PRO A 429 -9.56 7.52 -14.75
C PRO A 429 -9.60 8.96 -14.23
N ILE A 430 -10.36 9.18 -13.16
CA ILE A 430 -10.44 10.47 -12.47
C ILE A 430 -9.28 10.55 -11.48
N ALA A 431 -8.63 11.70 -11.36
CA ALA A 431 -7.58 11.95 -10.38
C ALA A 431 -8.00 13.10 -9.44
N PRO A 432 -8.78 12.82 -8.38
CA PRO A 432 -9.11 13.83 -7.38
C PRO A 432 -7.82 14.38 -6.75
N PRO A 433 -7.78 15.65 -6.38
CA PRO A 433 -6.63 16.19 -5.66
C PRO A 433 -6.48 15.46 -4.32
N GLU A 434 -5.25 15.20 -3.91
CA GLU A 434 -4.96 14.92 -2.52
C GLU A 434 -4.79 16.23 -1.76
N GLY A 435 -4.85 16.19 -0.43
CA GLY A 435 -4.79 17.42 0.36
C GLY A 435 -4.31 17.17 1.78
N ILE A 436 -4.01 18.25 2.47
CA ILE A 436 -3.62 18.23 3.87
C ILE A 436 -4.71 18.86 4.75
N THR A 437 -4.82 18.34 5.97
CA THR A 437 -5.69 18.93 6.99
C THR A 437 -5.19 20.33 7.36
N ALA A 438 -6.09 21.28 7.49
CA ALA A 438 -5.72 22.63 7.97
C ALA A 438 -5.05 22.53 9.35
N TYR A 439 -3.93 23.20 9.51
CA TYR A 439 -3.26 23.27 10.80
C TYR A 439 -4.11 24.08 11.79
N ARG A 440 -4.35 23.52 12.95
CA ARG A 440 -5.05 24.20 14.06
C ARG A 440 -4.04 24.50 15.16
N PRO A 441 -3.76 25.80 15.44
CA PRO A 441 -2.87 26.18 16.52
C PRO A 441 -3.40 25.67 17.87
N ALA A 442 -2.49 25.21 18.72
CA ALA A 442 -2.83 24.92 20.11
C ALA A 442 -2.97 26.21 20.92
N VAL A 443 -3.69 26.16 22.05
CA VAL A 443 -3.85 27.34 22.93
C VAL A 443 -2.50 27.84 23.47
N ASP A 444 -1.56 26.93 23.67
CA ASP A 444 -0.20 27.18 24.18
C ASP A 444 0.88 27.08 23.08
N GLU A 445 0.53 27.37 21.83
CA GLU A 445 1.39 27.13 20.65
C GLU A 445 2.79 27.76 20.79
N THR A 446 2.88 28.99 21.27
CA THR A 446 4.18 29.67 21.44
C THR A 446 5.08 28.92 22.42
N ARG A 447 4.56 28.46 23.54
CA ARG A 447 5.32 27.66 24.51
C ARG A 447 5.76 26.33 23.92
N ARG A 448 4.90 25.70 23.10
CA ARG A 448 5.27 24.47 22.39
C ARG A 448 6.39 24.68 21.39
N TYR A 449 6.38 25.80 20.68
CA TYR A 449 7.48 26.17 19.79
C TYR A 449 8.79 26.33 20.54
N GLU A 450 8.79 27.09 21.62
CA GLU A 450 9.95 27.28 22.49
C GLU A 450 10.50 25.93 23.00
N HIS A 451 9.64 25.09 23.55
CA HIS A 451 10.01 23.78 24.06
C HIS A 451 10.61 22.84 22.98
N LEU A 452 10.02 22.82 21.78
CA LEU A 452 10.54 22.01 20.67
C LEU A 452 11.91 22.51 20.21
N LEU A 453 12.11 23.83 20.14
CA LEU A 453 13.39 24.43 19.78
C LEU A 453 14.45 24.23 20.86
N GLU A 454 14.09 24.32 22.15
CA GLU A 454 15.00 24.02 23.24
C GLU A 454 15.50 22.58 23.20
N ARG A 455 14.58 21.62 23.02
CA ARG A 455 14.95 20.21 22.87
C ARG A 455 15.82 19.94 21.65
N LEU A 456 15.57 20.67 20.54
CA LEU A 456 16.35 20.50 19.32
C LEU A 456 17.81 20.95 19.49
N PHE A 457 18.10 21.83 20.43
CA PHE A 457 19.45 22.36 20.73
C PHE A 457 19.94 21.95 22.13
N GLU A 458 19.60 20.77 22.58
CA GLU A 458 20.03 20.21 23.85
C GLU A 458 21.36 19.47 23.69
N THR A 459 22.42 20.07 24.17
CA THR A 459 23.78 19.54 24.00
C THR A 459 23.95 18.13 24.57
N GLY A 460 24.64 17.28 23.84
CA GLY A 460 25.03 15.93 24.26
C GLY A 460 24.01 14.83 23.96
N LEU A 461 22.89 15.13 23.29
CA LEU A 461 21.91 14.14 22.83
C LEU A 461 22.08 13.86 21.34
N PRO A 462 22.10 12.58 20.89
CA PRO A 462 22.13 12.23 19.47
C PRO A 462 20.89 12.71 18.67
N SER A 463 19.82 13.06 19.39
CA SER A 463 18.56 13.59 18.84
C SER A 463 18.51 15.12 18.82
N ALA A 464 19.61 15.80 19.18
CA ALA A 464 19.70 17.25 19.23
C ALA A 464 20.94 17.76 18.51
N LEU A 465 20.89 19.04 18.13
CA LEU A 465 22.04 19.81 17.61
C LEU A 465 22.81 20.41 18.77
N ASP A 466 24.10 20.70 18.57
CA ASP A 466 24.83 21.46 19.54
C ASP A 466 24.28 22.88 19.68
N ALA A 467 24.21 23.41 20.88
CA ALA A 467 23.67 24.74 21.16
C ALA A 467 24.45 25.86 20.43
N ASP A 468 25.75 25.68 20.22
CA ASP A 468 26.59 26.63 19.49
C ASP A 468 26.27 26.72 17.99
N GLU A 469 25.61 25.70 17.43
CA GLU A 469 25.22 25.66 16.03
C GLU A 469 23.84 26.32 15.75
N ARG A 470 23.20 26.88 16.75
CA ARG A 470 21.84 27.45 16.67
C ARG A 470 21.68 28.52 15.58
N SER A 471 22.70 29.26 15.27
CA SER A 471 22.71 30.32 14.25
C SER A 471 22.90 29.81 12.82
N GLN A 472 23.31 28.56 12.65
CA GLN A 472 23.56 27.96 11.33
C GLN A 472 22.25 27.68 10.58
N PRO A 473 22.26 27.72 9.24
CA PRO A 473 21.14 27.25 8.42
C PRO A 473 20.75 25.81 8.78
N ILE A 474 19.46 25.53 8.91
CA ILE A 474 18.92 24.24 9.30
C ILE A 474 18.29 23.55 8.10
N LEU A 475 18.79 22.39 7.70
CA LEU A 475 18.13 21.51 6.73
C LEU A 475 17.25 20.53 7.50
N LEU A 476 15.95 20.51 7.25
CA LEU A 476 14.98 19.61 7.87
C LEU A 476 14.49 18.61 6.85
N THR A 477 14.51 17.34 7.19
CA THR A 477 13.80 16.28 6.43
C THR A 477 12.91 15.46 7.36
N VAL A 478 11.71 15.14 6.90
CA VAL A 478 10.70 14.40 7.67
C VAL A 478 10.22 13.19 6.87
N GLY A 479 10.24 12.01 7.47
CA GLY A 479 9.70 10.81 6.85
C GLY A 479 10.25 9.53 7.48
N ARG A 480 9.59 8.40 7.21
CA ARG A 480 10.11 7.09 7.63
C ARG A 480 11.56 6.93 7.17
N LEU A 481 12.41 6.36 8.01
CA LEU A 481 13.72 5.91 7.56
C LEU A 481 13.55 4.71 6.63
N HIS A 482 13.79 4.91 5.36
CA HIS A 482 13.61 3.88 4.34
C HIS A 482 14.50 4.18 3.12
N PRO A 483 15.10 3.17 2.46
CA PRO A 483 15.97 3.39 1.29
C PRO A 483 15.39 4.29 0.21
N LEU A 484 14.08 4.18 -0.08
CA LEU A 484 13.40 5.05 -1.05
C LEU A 484 13.28 6.52 -0.60
N LYS A 485 13.36 6.81 0.70
CA LYS A 485 13.35 8.17 1.24
C LYS A 485 14.74 8.81 1.26
N GLN A 486 15.77 8.04 1.03
CA GLN A 486 17.15 8.47 0.80
C GLN A 486 17.74 9.42 1.87
N GLN A 487 17.31 9.32 3.15
CA GLN A 487 17.91 10.15 4.21
C GLN A 487 19.41 9.90 4.36
N HIS A 488 19.89 8.67 4.17
CA HIS A 488 21.31 8.34 4.17
C HIS A 488 22.06 9.00 3.00
N VAL A 489 21.44 9.10 1.82
CA VAL A 489 22.03 9.81 0.66
C VAL A 489 22.09 11.31 0.93
N LEU A 490 21.08 11.87 1.62
CA LEU A 490 21.12 13.27 2.05
C LEU A 490 22.27 13.54 3.02
N VAL A 491 22.44 12.69 4.04
CA VAL A 491 23.57 12.79 4.98
C VAL A 491 24.92 12.66 4.25
N GLN A 492 25.02 11.71 3.33
CA GLN A 492 26.21 11.55 2.49
C GLN A 492 26.50 12.81 1.66
N ALA A 493 25.50 13.32 0.93
CA ALA A 493 25.63 14.54 0.13
C ALA A 493 26.06 15.75 0.97
N TRP A 494 25.46 15.89 2.17
CA TRP A 494 25.73 16.97 3.10
C TRP A 494 27.18 16.93 3.66
N ILE A 495 27.71 15.72 3.92
CA ILE A 495 29.09 15.53 4.40
C ILE A 495 30.08 15.70 3.25
N GLU A 496 29.90 14.98 2.13
CA GLU A 496 30.87 14.94 1.01
C GLU A 496 31.06 16.31 0.34
N SER A 497 30.02 17.13 0.32
CA SER A 497 30.11 18.51 -0.22
C SER A 497 30.68 19.54 0.76
N GLY A 498 30.92 19.18 2.02
CA GLY A 498 31.33 20.13 3.04
C GLY A 498 30.19 21.04 3.55
N LEU A 499 28.95 20.79 3.18
CA LEU A 499 27.80 21.56 3.67
C LEU A 499 27.63 21.46 5.19
N HIS A 500 28.06 20.36 5.79
CA HIS A 500 28.08 20.15 7.25
C HIS A 500 28.94 21.18 8.00
N LEU A 501 29.84 21.87 7.32
CA LEU A 501 30.69 22.92 7.97
C LEU A 501 29.94 24.25 8.12
N ARG A 502 28.84 24.45 7.39
CA ARG A 502 28.08 25.72 7.32
C ARG A 502 26.58 25.58 7.45
N SER A 503 26.09 24.42 7.83
CA SER A 503 24.68 24.15 8.08
C SER A 503 24.52 22.98 9.03
N THR A 504 23.35 22.85 9.61
CA THR A 504 22.94 21.70 10.44
C THR A 504 21.88 20.89 9.71
N LEU A 505 21.74 19.62 10.06
CA LEU A 505 20.76 18.70 9.47
C LEU A 505 19.92 18.04 10.56
N VAL A 506 18.60 18.15 10.40
CA VAL A 506 17.62 17.53 11.28
C VAL A 506 16.85 16.47 10.49
N VAL A 507 16.97 15.22 10.90
CA VAL A 507 16.26 14.07 10.32
C VAL A 507 15.19 13.62 11.31
N VAL A 508 13.93 13.81 10.97
CA VAL A 508 12.79 13.37 11.80
C VAL A 508 12.21 12.09 11.20
N GLY A 509 12.30 10.99 11.94
CA GLY A 509 11.76 9.71 11.52
C GLY A 509 12.41 8.51 12.17
N GLY A 510 11.83 7.36 11.92
CA GLY A 510 12.29 6.08 12.46
C GLY A 510 11.78 5.79 13.87
N SER A 511 11.83 4.53 14.24
CA SER A 511 11.33 4.00 15.51
C SER A 511 12.08 4.60 16.71
N PRO A 512 11.41 5.02 17.79
CA PRO A 512 12.05 5.65 18.94
C PRO A 512 13.11 4.79 19.63
N ARG A 513 12.94 3.47 19.63
CA ARG A 513 13.84 2.52 20.29
C ARG A 513 14.66 1.65 19.35
N GLY A 514 14.39 1.70 18.03
CA GLY A 514 15.07 0.87 17.05
C GLY A 514 14.76 -0.64 17.12
N ASP A 515 14.16 -1.11 18.20
CA ASP A 515 13.79 -2.52 18.43
C ASP A 515 12.67 -3.02 17.52
N ARG A 516 11.81 -2.11 17.06
CA ARG A 516 10.71 -2.36 16.09
C ARG A 516 11.05 -1.92 14.66
N ALA A 517 12.31 -1.57 14.41
CA ALA A 517 12.76 -1.13 13.09
C ALA A 517 12.62 -2.25 12.05
N ASP A 518 12.01 -1.93 10.91
CA ASP A 518 12.00 -2.83 9.77
C ASP A 518 13.40 -2.97 9.12
N PRO A 519 13.62 -3.93 8.22
CA PRO A 519 14.91 -4.10 7.56
C PRO A 519 15.41 -2.84 6.84
N GLY A 520 14.52 -2.10 6.18
CA GLY A 520 14.88 -0.88 5.46
C GLY A 520 15.27 0.26 6.41
N GLU A 521 14.59 0.39 7.55
CA GLU A 521 14.98 1.35 8.59
C GLU A 521 16.36 1.02 9.16
N ARG A 522 16.62 -0.27 9.46
CA ARG A 522 17.94 -0.70 9.98
C ARG A 522 19.06 -0.41 8.99
N GLU A 523 18.82 -0.63 7.70
CA GLU A 523 19.77 -0.33 6.63
C GLU A 523 20.13 1.17 6.61
N VAL A 524 19.12 2.04 6.61
CA VAL A 524 19.31 3.50 6.58
C VAL A 524 20.01 4.00 7.85
N ARG A 525 19.60 3.52 9.03
CA ARG A 525 20.25 3.87 10.30
C ARG A 525 21.72 3.47 10.31
N LYS A 526 22.02 2.24 9.85
CA LYS A 526 23.39 1.77 9.77
C LYS A 526 24.23 2.63 8.82
N ALA A 527 23.70 2.92 7.62
CA ALA A 527 24.42 3.76 6.65
C ALA A 527 24.72 5.16 7.21
N ILE A 528 23.75 5.79 7.90
CA ILE A 528 23.97 7.10 8.55
C ILE A 528 25.02 6.98 9.66
N ALA A 529 24.95 5.97 10.52
CA ALA A 529 25.92 5.75 11.58
C ALA A 529 27.34 5.55 11.04
N ASP A 530 27.50 4.75 9.98
CA ASP A 530 28.80 4.52 9.33
C ASP A 530 29.40 5.83 8.77
N LEU A 531 28.56 6.70 8.17
CA LEU A 531 28.96 8.03 7.67
C LEU A 531 29.44 8.95 8.81
N ILE A 532 28.76 8.97 9.94
CA ILE A 532 29.15 9.79 11.11
C ILE A 532 30.42 9.25 11.79
N VAL A 533 30.56 7.93 11.87
CA VAL A 533 31.84 7.33 12.39
C VAL A 533 33.03 7.73 11.52
N ALA A 534 32.83 7.77 10.19
CA ALA A 534 33.88 8.22 9.27
C ALA A 534 34.11 9.75 9.30
N ASN A 535 33.14 10.53 9.80
CA ASN A 535 33.21 11.99 9.83
C ASN A 535 32.73 12.55 11.19
N PRO A 536 33.53 12.36 12.28
CA PRO A 536 33.09 12.72 13.63
C PRO A 536 32.72 14.20 13.82
N GLY A 537 33.32 15.11 13.04
CA GLY A 537 33.02 16.54 13.07
C GLY A 537 31.61 16.91 12.62
N ALA A 538 30.89 15.99 11.97
CA ALA A 538 29.49 16.21 11.57
C ALA A 538 28.50 15.84 12.69
N SER A 539 28.93 15.12 13.74
CA SER A 539 28.02 14.55 14.75
C SER A 539 27.26 15.61 15.56
N SER A 540 27.91 16.73 15.93
CA SER A 540 27.32 17.84 16.69
C SER A 540 26.30 18.65 15.86
N ARG A 541 26.28 18.46 14.54
CA ARG A 541 25.46 19.19 13.55
C ARG A 541 24.36 18.34 12.90
N LEU A 542 24.25 17.07 13.31
CA LEU A 542 23.20 16.15 12.88
C LEU A 542 22.31 15.76 14.06
N ALA A 543 21.02 16.07 13.98
CA ALA A 543 20.02 15.59 14.92
C ALA A 543 19.18 14.47 14.29
N MET A 544 19.20 13.28 14.90
CA MET A 544 18.36 12.15 14.53
C MET A 544 17.16 12.08 15.49
N VAL A 545 16.08 12.75 15.14
CA VAL A 545 14.85 12.83 15.94
C VAL A 545 13.95 11.66 15.60
N ALA A 546 13.50 10.90 16.61
CA ALA A 546 12.56 9.81 16.39
C ALA A 546 11.23 10.31 15.77
N ALA A 547 10.51 9.40 15.12
CA ALA A 547 9.19 9.71 14.63
C ALA A 547 8.29 10.24 15.75
N MET A 548 7.52 11.26 15.44
CA MET A 548 6.58 11.92 16.34
C MET A 548 5.22 12.08 15.65
N ALA A 549 4.19 12.35 16.43
CA ALA A 549 2.86 12.57 15.89
C ALA A 549 2.85 13.70 14.85
N ASN A 550 2.05 13.56 13.80
CA ASN A 550 1.97 14.54 12.71
C ASN A 550 1.73 15.97 13.20
N THR A 551 0.91 16.14 14.24
CA THR A 551 0.66 17.46 14.85
C THR A 551 1.92 18.09 15.46
N GLU A 552 2.82 17.27 16.01
CA GLU A 552 4.10 17.75 16.57
C GLU A 552 5.09 18.09 15.46
N VAL A 553 5.15 17.26 14.39
CA VAL A 553 5.95 17.57 13.20
C VAL A 553 5.54 18.93 12.64
N ARG A 554 4.26 19.15 12.42
CA ARG A 554 3.71 20.41 11.89
C ARG A 554 3.93 21.60 12.82
N CYS A 555 3.99 21.35 14.13
CA CYS A 555 4.36 22.34 15.14
C CYS A 555 5.85 22.69 15.03
N LEU A 556 6.75 21.71 14.90
CA LEU A 556 8.18 21.90 14.71
C LEU A 556 8.50 22.69 13.43
N GLU A 557 7.89 22.32 12.31
CA GLU A 557 8.05 23.05 11.04
C GLU A 557 7.70 24.53 11.18
N ARG A 558 6.61 24.85 11.89
CA ARG A 558 6.19 26.24 12.13
C ARG A 558 7.07 26.95 13.14
N ALA A 559 7.54 26.24 14.16
CA ALA A 559 8.52 26.78 15.10
C ALA A 559 9.80 27.23 14.36
N LEU A 560 10.32 26.36 13.49
CA LEU A 560 11.49 26.65 12.67
C LEU A 560 11.25 27.76 11.64
N ALA A 561 10.07 27.77 10.99
CA ALA A 561 9.73 28.79 10.00
C ALA A 561 9.57 30.21 10.60
N ARG A 562 9.22 30.31 11.88
CA ARG A 562 8.97 31.57 12.59
C ARG A 562 10.07 31.97 13.56
N SER A 563 11.03 31.10 13.80
CA SER A 563 12.08 31.37 14.78
C SER A 563 12.95 32.55 14.37
N GLY A 564 13.07 33.53 15.28
CA GLY A 564 14.08 34.59 15.19
C GLY A 564 15.35 34.27 15.97
N SER A 565 15.37 33.15 16.72
CA SER A 565 16.48 32.71 17.59
C SER A 565 17.33 31.61 16.97
N THR A 566 16.99 31.12 15.80
CA THR A 566 17.73 30.08 15.07
C THR A 566 18.13 30.57 13.68
N GLY A 567 19.09 29.88 13.04
CA GLY A 567 19.34 30.06 11.62
C GLY A 567 18.10 29.76 10.78
N ARG A 568 18.10 30.22 9.55
CA ARG A 568 16.99 29.95 8.61
C ARG A 568 16.84 28.45 8.38
N ALA A 569 15.62 27.96 8.50
CA ALA A 569 15.31 26.57 8.23
C ALA A 569 14.78 26.37 6.79
N TYR A 570 15.11 25.23 6.22
CA TYR A 570 14.74 24.76 4.90
C TYR A 570 14.22 23.34 5.00
N TYR A 571 13.17 23.05 4.27
CA TYR A 571 12.70 21.66 4.17
C TYR A 571 13.30 20.97 2.94
N VAL A 572 13.84 19.77 3.12
CA VAL A 572 14.46 18.97 2.07
C VAL A 572 13.80 17.62 1.97
N CYS A 573 13.27 17.28 0.79
CA CYS A 573 12.77 15.94 0.48
C CYS A 573 13.72 15.24 -0.49
N PRO A 574 14.64 14.40 0.00
CA PRO A 574 15.67 13.75 -0.82
C PRO A 574 15.17 12.45 -1.49
N SER A 575 13.91 12.08 -1.36
CA SER A 575 13.36 10.80 -1.80
C SER A 575 13.73 10.47 -3.24
N ALA A 576 14.01 9.19 -3.52
CA ALA A 576 14.20 8.72 -4.88
C ALA A 576 12.99 9.03 -5.77
N LYS A 577 11.81 9.01 -5.15
CA LYS A 577 10.52 9.36 -5.76
C LYS A 577 9.48 9.59 -4.66
N GLU A 578 8.56 10.51 -4.90
CA GLU A 578 7.35 10.70 -4.09
C GLU A 578 6.10 10.55 -4.95
N GLU A 579 5.13 9.75 -4.50
CA GLU A 579 3.86 9.66 -5.24
C GLU A 579 3.11 10.99 -5.19
N PHE A 580 2.96 11.54 -4.00
CA PHE A 580 2.34 12.85 -3.82
C PHE A 580 3.16 13.75 -2.89
N GLY A 581 3.71 13.24 -1.78
CA GLY A 581 4.60 13.98 -0.89
C GLY A 581 3.87 14.88 0.12
N ILE A 582 3.00 14.30 0.95
CA ILE A 582 2.22 15.03 1.97
C ILE A 582 3.12 15.90 2.87
N ALA A 583 4.26 15.39 3.32
CA ALA A 583 5.19 16.14 4.17
C ALA A 583 5.76 17.41 3.48
N VAL A 584 5.90 17.36 2.15
CA VAL A 584 6.31 18.53 1.37
C VAL A 584 5.22 19.60 1.41
N LEU A 585 3.95 19.23 1.25
CA LEU A 585 2.82 20.16 1.37
C LEU A 585 2.70 20.74 2.77
N GLU A 586 2.97 19.95 3.80
CA GLU A 586 2.95 20.39 5.21
C GLU A 586 4.04 21.45 5.48
N ALA A 587 5.25 21.21 4.98
CA ALA A 587 6.35 22.17 5.06
C ALA A 587 6.07 23.46 4.27
N MET A 588 5.46 23.35 3.08
CA MET A 588 5.00 24.51 2.29
C MET A 588 3.94 25.31 3.06
N ASP A 589 2.95 24.66 3.69
CA ASP A 589 1.93 25.33 4.51
C ASP A 589 2.53 25.93 5.79
N ALA A 590 3.57 25.34 6.35
CA ALA A 590 4.31 25.92 7.48
C ALA A 590 5.03 27.21 7.09
N GLY A 591 5.37 27.39 5.81
CA GLY A 591 6.07 28.55 5.27
C GLY A 591 7.59 28.38 5.22
N LEU A 592 8.08 27.16 5.23
CA LEU A 592 9.50 26.86 4.99
C LEU A 592 9.82 26.99 3.49
N PRO A 593 11.00 27.51 3.10
CA PRO A 593 11.55 27.25 1.79
C PRO A 593 11.74 25.76 1.57
N VAL A 594 11.23 25.24 0.44
CA VAL A 594 11.19 23.80 0.18
C VAL A 594 12.04 23.44 -1.02
N ALA A 595 12.86 22.39 -0.89
CA ALA A 595 13.54 21.73 -1.98
C ALA A 595 13.16 20.24 -1.97
N ALA A 596 12.71 19.70 -3.09
CA ALA A 596 12.16 18.35 -3.14
C ALA A 596 12.47 17.64 -4.46
N THR A 597 12.46 16.30 -4.43
CA THR A 597 12.73 15.49 -5.62
C THR A 597 11.89 15.90 -6.83
N SER A 598 12.51 15.93 -8.00
CA SER A 598 11.82 16.15 -9.28
C SER A 598 11.04 14.94 -9.80
N ARG A 599 11.06 13.81 -9.05
CA ARG A 599 10.46 12.53 -9.47
C ARG A 599 9.16 12.24 -8.76
N GLY A 600 8.15 11.82 -9.53
CA GLY A 600 6.81 11.48 -9.03
C GLY A 600 5.83 12.62 -9.11
N GLY A 601 4.96 12.78 -8.10
CA GLY A 601 3.86 13.75 -8.08
C GLY A 601 4.25 15.15 -7.64
N ILE A 602 5.42 15.36 -7.05
CA ILE A 602 5.85 16.69 -6.55
C ILE A 602 5.83 17.78 -7.62
N PRO A 603 6.33 17.54 -8.86
CA PRO A 603 6.29 18.56 -9.91
C PRO A 603 4.88 18.99 -10.35
N HIS A 604 3.85 18.32 -9.84
CA HIS A 604 2.46 18.73 -10.09
C HIS A 604 2.07 20.01 -9.31
N TYR A 605 2.68 20.24 -8.15
CA TYR A 605 2.37 21.37 -7.28
C TYR A 605 3.58 22.24 -6.91
N LEU A 606 4.79 21.72 -7.08
CA LEU A 606 6.02 22.46 -6.86
C LEU A 606 6.65 22.82 -8.22
N GLU A 607 6.66 24.11 -8.51
CA GLU A 607 7.24 24.69 -9.71
C GLU A 607 8.62 25.25 -9.37
N ASP A 608 9.63 24.77 -10.14
CA ASP A 608 11.03 25.10 -9.89
C ASP A 608 11.30 26.61 -9.91
N MET A 609 12.02 27.09 -8.92
CA MET A 609 12.36 28.51 -8.69
C MET A 609 11.16 29.46 -8.53
N VAL A 610 9.91 28.96 -8.52
CA VAL A 610 8.69 29.77 -8.34
C VAL A 610 8.13 29.64 -6.94
N ASN A 611 7.83 28.41 -6.49
CA ASN A 611 7.31 28.13 -5.16
C ASN A 611 8.12 27.05 -4.40
N GLY A 612 9.29 26.66 -4.94
CA GLY A 612 10.23 25.73 -4.35
C GLY A 612 11.37 25.42 -5.32
N LEU A 613 12.22 24.49 -4.97
CA LEU A 613 13.32 23.99 -5.79
C LEU A 613 13.13 22.51 -6.10
N LEU A 614 13.23 22.11 -7.37
CA LEU A 614 13.23 20.72 -7.79
C LEU A 614 14.65 20.16 -7.77
N LEU A 615 14.87 19.08 -7.01
CA LEU A 615 16.16 18.43 -6.85
C LEU A 615 16.30 17.21 -7.76
N ASP A 616 17.48 17.03 -8.35
CA ASP A 616 17.89 15.75 -8.88
C ASP A 616 18.46 14.90 -7.73
N THR A 617 17.70 13.89 -7.32
CA THR A 617 18.04 12.97 -6.21
C THR A 617 18.63 11.65 -6.72
N SER A 618 19.16 11.61 -7.95
CA SER A 618 19.73 10.40 -8.54
C SER A 618 21.09 9.99 -7.94
N SER A 619 21.81 10.94 -7.34
CA SER A 619 23.09 10.69 -6.69
C SER A 619 23.32 11.68 -5.54
N SER A 620 24.26 11.34 -4.62
CA SER A 620 24.71 12.27 -3.56
C SER A 620 25.29 13.56 -4.15
N LYS A 621 26.00 13.47 -5.28
CA LYS A 621 26.60 14.62 -5.95
C LYS A 621 25.56 15.61 -6.47
N THR A 622 24.59 15.14 -7.27
CA THR A 622 23.54 16.01 -7.83
C THR A 622 22.64 16.58 -6.74
N LEU A 623 22.38 15.81 -5.69
CA LEU A 623 21.67 16.29 -4.52
C LEU A 623 22.44 17.41 -3.79
N ALA A 624 23.75 17.26 -3.61
CA ALA A 624 24.61 18.29 -3.00
C ALA A 624 24.61 19.59 -3.82
N GLU A 625 24.74 19.49 -5.14
CA GLU A 625 24.68 20.65 -6.05
C GLU A 625 23.35 21.41 -5.90
N GLY A 626 22.23 20.71 -5.79
CA GLY A 626 20.92 21.29 -5.53
C GLY A 626 20.81 21.98 -4.17
N LEU A 627 21.37 21.36 -3.11
CA LEU A 627 21.42 21.95 -1.77
C LEU A 627 22.30 23.21 -1.70
N GLU A 628 23.43 23.21 -2.38
CA GLU A 628 24.29 24.40 -2.51
C GLU A 628 23.54 25.54 -3.21
N GLY A 629 22.82 25.21 -4.29
CA GLY A 629 21.96 26.16 -4.98
C GLY A 629 20.92 26.78 -4.05
N LEU A 630 20.21 25.94 -3.26
CA LEU A 630 19.22 26.38 -2.29
C LEU A 630 19.80 27.35 -1.25
N LEU A 631 20.91 26.96 -0.63
CA LEU A 631 21.57 27.77 0.42
C LEU A 631 22.19 29.06 -0.11
N SER A 632 22.44 29.16 -1.41
CA SER A 632 23.00 30.34 -2.08
C SER A 632 21.93 31.38 -2.47
N LEU A 633 20.65 31.04 -2.40
CA LEU A 633 19.57 31.94 -2.75
C LEU A 633 19.46 33.13 -1.79
N LYS A 634 19.20 34.30 -2.34
CA LYS A 634 18.99 35.51 -1.53
C LYS A 634 17.75 35.36 -0.63
N PRO A 635 17.77 35.86 0.61
CA PRO A 635 16.64 35.81 1.53
C PRO A 635 15.30 36.25 0.93
N ALA A 636 15.29 37.33 0.17
CA ALA A 636 14.08 37.85 -0.47
C ALA A 636 13.46 36.85 -1.49
N VAL A 637 14.29 36.10 -2.21
CA VAL A 637 13.84 35.05 -3.14
C VAL A 637 13.21 33.90 -2.36
N LEU A 638 13.89 33.41 -1.32
CA LEU A 638 13.40 32.35 -0.44
C LEU A 638 12.06 32.71 0.21
N ASP A 639 11.94 33.96 0.72
CA ASP A 639 10.69 34.44 1.32
C ASP A 639 9.56 34.52 0.29
N SER A 640 9.87 34.93 -0.94
CA SER A 640 8.88 34.93 -2.03
C SER A 640 8.42 33.52 -2.41
N MET A 641 9.37 32.58 -2.54
CA MET A 641 9.07 31.18 -2.83
C MET A 641 8.19 30.57 -1.72
N ALA A 642 8.54 30.75 -0.46
CA ALA A 642 7.79 30.22 0.67
C ALA A 642 6.37 30.79 0.76
N ARG A 643 6.18 32.10 0.49
CA ARG A 643 4.84 32.70 0.42
C ARG A 643 3.99 32.13 -0.70
N ARG A 644 4.56 31.93 -1.90
CA ARG A 644 3.87 31.32 -3.04
C ARG A 644 3.54 29.85 -2.77
N ALA A 645 4.49 29.09 -2.20
CA ALA A 645 4.29 27.70 -1.77
C ALA A 645 3.06 27.58 -0.86
N ARG A 646 3.02 28.40 0.18
CA ARG A 646 1.91 28.42 1.13
C ARG A 646 0.58 28.81 0.48
N ALA A 647 0.58 29.78 -0.43
CA ALA A 647 -0.60 30.18 -1.18
C ALA A 647 -1.11 29.03 -2.09
N THR A 648 -0.21 28.32 -2.78
CA THR A 648 -0.54 27.15 -3.62
C THR A 648 -1.24 26.06 -2.80
N VAL A 649 -0.68 25.72 -1.63
CA VAL A 649 -1.25 24.67 -0.78
C VAL A 649 -2.65 25.06 -0.30
N ARG A 650 -2.82 26.26 0.20
CA ARG A 650 -4.10 26.74 0.72
C ARG A 650 -5.20 26.86 -0.32
N ALA A 651 -4.83 27.20 -1.55
CA ALA A 651 -5.79 27.34 -2.64
C ALA A 651 -6.25 25.98 -3.21
N ASN A 652 -5.33 24.98 -3.30
CA ASN A 652 -5.55 23.83 -4.14
C ASN A 652 -5.47 22.48 -3.41
N TYR A 653 -4.87 22.43 -2.22
CA TYR A 653 -4.53 21.16 -1.55
C TYR A 653 -5.11 21.06 -0.13
N SER A 654 -6.35 21.53 0.06
CA SER A 654 -7.07 21.30 1.32
C SER A 654 -7.72 19.92 1.34
N ILE A 655 -7.72 19.27 2.50
CA ILE A 655 -8.37 17.97 2.68
C ILE A 655 -9.88 18.03 2.43
N ASP A 656 -10.53 19.15 2.71
CA ASP A 656 -11.97 19.31 2.51
C ASP A 656 -12.32 19.40 1.00
N ALA A 657 -11.46 20.02 0.18
CA ALA A 657 -11.61 20.00 -1.28
C ALA A 657 -11.41 18.59 -1.84
N ALA A 658 -10.40 17.88 -1.34
CA ALA A 658 -10.17 16.48 -1.68
C ALA A 658 -11.39 15.61 -1.31
N ALA A 659 -11.91 15.73 -0.08
CA ALA A 659 -13.07 14.99 0.38
C ALA A 659 -14.31 15.25 -0.48
N SER A 660 -14.55 16.52 -0.87
CA SER A 660 -15.66 16.87 -1.76
C SER A 660 -15.53 16.21 -3.14
N ALA A 661 -14.31 16.19 -3.70
CA ALA A 661 -14.03 15.53 -4.97
C ALA A 661 -14.24 14.00 -4.89
N PHE A 662 -13.73 13.35 -3.82
CA PHE A 662 -13.95 11.92 -3.58
C PHE A 662 -15.44 11.60 -3.35
N ALA A 663 -16.15 12.40 -2.56
CA ALA A 663 -17.59 12.22 -2.34
C ALA A 663 -18.39 12.30 -3.65
N SER A 664 -18.01 13.21 -4.56
CA SER A 664 -18.63 13.29 -5.89
C SER A 664 -18.41 12.02 -6.69
N VAL A 665 -17.17 11.50 -6.73
CA VAL A 665 -16.87 10.21 -7.40
C VAL A 665 -17.71 9.08 -6.81
N TYR A 666 -17.79 9.00 -5.49
CA TYR A 666 -18.51 7.90 -4.81
C TYR A 666 -20.03 7.94 -5.07
N THR A 667 -20.63 9.12 -5.15
CA THR A 667 -22.07 9.28 -5.39
C THR A 667 -22.46 9.09 -6.87
N GLU A 668 -21.55 9.32 -7.80
CA GLU A 668 -21.77 9.12 -9.24
C GLU A 668 -21.60 7.66 -9.67
N LEU A 669 -21.16 6.77 -8.79
CA LEU A 669 -21.05 5.35 -9.10
C LEU A 669 -22.43 4.77 -9.44
N PRO A 670 -22.54 3.95 -10.49
CA PRO A 670 -23.77 3.21 -10.77
C PRO A 670 -24.12 2.33 -9.57
N GLY A 671 -25.41 2.08 -9.38
CA GLY A 671 -25.88 1.17 -8.34
C GLY A 671 -25.15 -0.18 -8.40
N PRO A 672 -25.05 -0.92 -7.28
CA PRO A 672 -24.35 -2.20 -7.26
C PRO A 672 -24.90 -3.11 -8.36
N LYS A 673 -24.01 -3.66 -9.17
CA LYS A 673 -24.39 -4.68 -10.15
C LYS A 673 -25.05 -5.82 -9.40
N ALA A 674 -26.30 -6.11 -9.70
CA ALA A 674 -27.02 -7.22 -9.08
C ALA A 674 -26.15 -8.49 -9.22
N THR A 675 -25.58 -8.93 -8.12
CA THR A 675 -24.95 -10.26 -8.07
C THR A 675 -26.08 -11.26 -8.25
N ALA A 676 -26.01 -12.07 -9.32
CA ALA A 676 -26.92 -13.19 -9.44
C ALA A 676 -26.84 -13.99 -8.12
N PRO A 677 -27.98 -14.35 -7.52
CA PRO A 677 -27.99 -15.08 -6.27
C PRO A 677 -27.15 -16.35 -6.45
N THR A 678 -26.20 -16.56 -5.57
CA THR A 678 -25.51 -17.83 -5.41
C THR A 678 -26.56 -18.83 -4.97
N ALA A 679 -27.05 -19.66 -5.90
CA ALA A 679 -27.93 -20.78 -5.62
C ALA A 679 -27.18 -21.87 -4.86
#